data_4095c675fff69871f47327eff8e0d692
#
_entry.id   4095c675fff69871f47327eff8e0d692
#
_cell.length_a   1.000
_cell.length_b   1.000
_cell.length_c   1.000
_cell.angle_alpha   90.00
_cell.angle_beta   90.00
_cell.angle_gamma   90.00
#
_symmetry.space_group_name_H-M   'P 1'
#
loop_
_entity.id
_entity.type
_entity.pdbx_description
1 polymer ?
#
loop_
_entity_poly.entity_id
_entity_poly.type
_entity_poly.pdbx_seq_one_letter_code
_entity_poly.pdbx_strand_id
1 'polypeptide(L)'
;MTQINQNQLFRLAAVLYADNNYEVAPKTILRKVIESALLSNLNMPLNIHQLIDFIHTSYNLHLDEQEVKGIVTSEKEEGFLINEKNGDTIVSLSEKRKQTIESKLSNKTIDYFIDEFEKERETLVTGSNTKEIIYRFLYELLNTNIESFKKLLDSKNKIEDLINVESHTYTAIEREIINEFLSWDNNDKNKAIFDIASYALEYCMISNSGGATHIQLNNLKNKIFYLDTNVIFRALGINGINRQNRTNTFLRKFVEANTVLVISKFSETEFKDTITFYLDKLKRTPLNRKINPDIFHEKYFKSLSDVYDFYYKWRAGKYNDSLELFEAHILSLYEKFKVDFKVSTDYKIPFDETDEKVEKALNELSSSICSYKNTDGARHGVNGDNIDAQNILLVETKRDGKNSNIFQTKQFIVSTDQSLRRWDYYRNSVTPIVILPSQWLSILLRYINRSNDDFKSFVSFLNLPSGESQIDSEKLHIILAGISEMTENFEQQRFIVQALVQKKFDGILEKGVKDDEILERTKNFAKTELEKKVEEIGSKHETLKSELDTHKQTTTDKIDGLELKTNEQSQKLTQKEQENKNLKETLQAKHIKEKIADWKRPAYWLLPLIGLILVFYFLQLCCSDWEYNYVQKLVTFIDTNPSETKRDLMKGINGALALAIASLLYFCWCRLISKRKEEEEKKSINEEMPNEYK
;
A
#
# COMPACT_ATOMS: atom_id res chain seq x y z
N MET A 1 4.47 38.63 8.41
CA MET A 1 3.57 37.73 7.67
C MET A 1 2.64 37.10 8.67
N THR A 2 1.33 37.28 8.51
CA THR A 2 0.31 36.64 9.34
C THR A 2 0.44 35.12 9.19
N GLN A 3 0.59 34.42 10.30
CA GLN A 3 0.68 32.95 10.30
C GLN A 3 -0.66 32.41 9.76
N ILE A 4 -0.66 31.96 8.51
CA ILE A 4 -1.85 31.39 7.86
C ILE A 4 -2.31 30.22 8.72
N ASN A 5 -3.59 30.22 9.08
CA ASN A 5 -4.14 29.16 9.88
C ASN A 5 -4.27 27.87 9.01
N GLN A 6 -3.28 26.98 9.10
CA GLN A 6 -3.16 25.74 8.31
C GLN A 6 -4.46 24.92 8.36
N ASN A 7 -5.10 24.90 9.52
CA ASN A 7 -6.38 24.23 9.74
C ASN A 7 -7.49 24.75 8.82
N GLN A 8 -7.55 26.06 8.63
CA GLN A 8 -8.58 26.69 7.79
C GLN A 8 -8.37 26.35 6.31
N LEU A 9 -7.12 26.28 5.84
CA LEU A 9 -6.82 25.87 4.47
C LEU A 9 -7.20 24.41 4.21
N PHE A 10 -6.93 23.51 5.14
CA PHE A 10 -7.29 22.09 4.98
C PHE A 10 -8.81 21.87 5.06
N ARG A 11 -9.50 22.64 5.90
CA ARG A 11 -10.98 22.64 5.92
C ARG A 11 -11.55 23.21 4.63
N LEU A 12 -10.96 24.24 4.06
CA LEU A 12 -11.37 24.78 2.77
C LEU A 12 -11.23 23.70 1.67
N ALA A 13 -10.12 22.97 1.61
CA ALA A 13 -9.95 21.88 0.67
C ALA A 13 -11.05 20.79 0.85
N ALA A 14 -11.36 20.42 2.09
CA ALA A 14 -12.43 19.47 2.39
C ALA A 14 -13.82 19.97 1.95
N VAL A 15 -14.14 21.26 2.17
CA VAL A 15 -15.42 21.88 1.68
C VAL A 15 -15.45 21.90 0.16
N LEU A 16 -14.34 22.21 -0.49
CA LEU A 16 -14.25 22.32 -1.94
C LEU A 16 -14.64 21.00 -2.62
N TYR A 17 -14.14 19.89 -2.10
CA TYR A 17 -14.31 18.56 -2.70
C TYR A 17 -15.34 17.67 -1.98
N ALA A 18 -16.15 18.24 -1.08
CA ALA A 18 -17.16 17.49 -0.32
C ALA A 18 -18.14 16.72 -1.23
N ASP A 19 -18.37 17.20 -2.45
CA ASP A 19 -19.25 16.59 -3.45
C ASP A 19 -18.53 15.58 -4.38
N ASN A 20 -17.26 15.27 -4.14
CA ASN A 20 -16.40 14.48 -5.03
C ASN A 20 -16.29 15.04 -6.47
N ASN A 21 -16.56 16.30 -6.66
CA ASN A 21 -16.44 16.97 -7.95
C ASN A 21 -15.14 17.80 -7.97
N TYR A 22 -14.20 17.39 -8.81
CA TYR A 22 -12.90 18.05 -9.01
C TYR A 22 -12.87 18.91 -10.28
N GLU A 23 -13.89 18.80 -11.14
CA GLU A 23 -14.07 19.68 -12.32
C GLU A 23 -14.86 20.93 -11.91
N VAL A 24 -14.32 21.73 -11.01
CA VAL A 24 -15.05 22.89 -10.49
C VAL A 24 -14.77 24.13 -11.34
N ALA A 25 -15.85 24.79 -11.77
CA ALA A 25 -15.74 26.07 -12.46
C ALA A 25 -15.31 27.17 -11.47
N PRO A 26 -14.61 28.23 -11.93
CA PRO A 26 -14.12 29.32 -11.08
C PRO A 26 -15.18 29.92 -10.16
N LYS A 27 -16.39 30.16 -10.68
CA LYS A 27 -17.52 30.63 -9.87
C LYS A 27 -17.92 29.68 -8.75
N THR A 28 -17.89 28.38 -9.02
CA THR A 28 -18.17 27.33 -8.01
C THR A 28 -17.09 27.27 -6.95
N ILE A 29 -15.83 27.48 -7.34
CA ILE A 29 -14.71 27.53 -6.38
C ILE A 29 -14.89 28.74 -5.46
N LEU A 30 -15.10 29.93 -6.02
CA LEU A 30 -15.31 31.15 -5.24
C LEU A 30 -16.51 31.02 -4.28
N ARG A 31 -17.62 30.46 -4.74
CA ARG A 31 -18.75 30.15 -3.88
C ARG A 31 -18.35 29.29 -2.69
N LYS A 32 -17.61 28.20 -2.92
CA LYS A 32 -17.16 27.30 -1.85
C LYS A 32 -16.14 27.92 -0.92
N VAL A 33 -15.30 28.84 -1.42
CA VAL A 33 -14.42 29.67 -0.58
C VAL A 33 -15.26 30.54 0.38
N ILE A 34 -16.29 31.19 -0.13
CA ILE A 34 -17.23 31.99 0.67
C ILE A 34 -17.96 31.11 1.70
N GLU A 35 -18.49 29.96 1.28
CA GLU A 35 -19.14 28.98 2.17
C GLU A 35 -18.19 28.52 3.29
N SER A 36 -16.93 28.19 2.97
CA SER A 36 -15.92 27.78 3.94
C SER A 36 -15.58 28.91 4.92
N ALA A 37 -15.46 30.13 4.44
CA ALA A 37 -15.18 31.30 5.29
C ALA A 37 -16.29 31.53 6.31
N LEU A 38 -17.55 31.52 5.87
CA LEU A 38 -18.70 31.66 6.76
C LEU A 38 -18.80 30.54 7.78
N LEU A 39 -18.56 29.27 7.37
CA LEU A 39 -18.50 28.14 8.30
C LEU A 39 -17.38 28.26 9.32
N SER A 40 -16.19 28.68 8.89
CA SER A 40 -15.04 28.87 9.77
C SER A 40 -15.26 29.99 10.77
N ASN A 41 -16.07 30.99 10.43
CA ASN A 41 -16.53 32.07 11.29
C ASN A 41 -17.82 31.73 12.08
N LEU A 42 -18.09 30.44 12.31
CA LEU A 42 -19.27 29.94 13.01
C LEU A 42 -20.61 30.40 12.38
N ASN A 43 -20.62 30.70 11.11
CA ASN A 43 -21.74 31.24 10.34
C ASN A 43 -22.30 32.57 10.92
N MET A 44 -21.46 33.34 11.60
CA MET A 44 -21.84 34.70 12.02
C MET A 44 -22.01 35.58 10.81
N PRO A 45 -23.09 36.37 10.74
CA PRO A 45 -23.32 37.28 9.61
C PRO A 45 -22.19 38.27 9.42
N LEU A 46 -21.60 38.34 8.22
CA LEU A 46 -20.52 39.27 7.85
C LEU A 46 -20.98 40.18 6.71
N ASN A 47 -20.54 41.46 6.72
CA ASN A 47 -20.67 42.24 5.50
C ASN A 47 -19.62 41.82 4.46
N ILE A 48 -19.79 42.23 3.20
CA ILE A 48 -18.93 41.81 2.09
C ILE A 48 -17.44 42.16 2.37
N HIS A 49 -17.14 43.36 2.91
CA HIS A 49 -15.77 43.76 3.25
C HIS A 49 -15.19 42.85 4.33
N GLN A 50 -15.92 42.61 5.42
CA GLN A 50 -15.48 41.70 6.49
C GLN A 50 -15.25 40.29 5.99
N LEU A 51 -16.10 39.80 5.07
CA LEU A 51 -15.96 38.49 4.47
C LEU A 51 -14.70 38.39 3.61
N ILE A 52 -14.40 39.41 2.79
CA ILE A 52 -13.18 39.50 1.98
C ILE A 52 -11.96 39.54 2.87
N ASP A 53 -11.96 40.40 3.92
CA ASP A 53 -10.87 40.49 4.88
C ASP A 53 -10.60 39.17 5.61
N PHE A 54 -11.68 38.47 5.98
CA PHE A 54 -11.56 37.15 6.58
C PHE A 54 -10.95 36.11 5.60
N ILE A 55 -11.39 36.11 4.35
CA ILE A 55 -10.86 35.24 3.29
C ILE A 55 -9.38 35.56 3.03
N HIS A 56 -9.03 36.82 2.96
CA HIS A 56 -7.65 37.25 2.79
C HIS A 56 -6.77 36.80 3.96
N THR A 57 -7.21 37.02 5.19
CA THR A 57 -6.44 36.69 6.40
C THR A 57 -6.31 35.18 6.58
N SER A 58 -7.40 34.41 6.30
CA SER A 58 -7.46 32.97 6.56
C SER A 58 -6.88 32.11 5.43
N TYR A 59 -7.04 32.54 4.18
CA TYR A 59 -6.70 31.75 3.01
C TYR A 59 -5.65 32.42 2.09
N ASN A 60 -5.22 33.65 2.40
CA ASN A 60 -4.32 34.47 1.57
C ASN A 60 -4.85 34.62 0.11
N LEU A 61 -6.16 34.78 -0.04
CA LEU A 61 -6.82 35.00 -1.33
C LEU A 61 -7.32 36.43 -1.42
N HIS A 62 -6.99 37.13 -2.51
CA HIS A 62 -7.51 38.45 -2.84
C HIS A 62 -8.71 38.30 -3.77
N LEU A 63 -9.90 38.60 -3.30
CA LEU A 63 -11.13 38.50 -4.07
C LEU A 63 -11.66 39.90 -4.42
N ASP A 64 -12.21 40.03 -5.61
CA ASP A 64 -12.91 41.23 -6.04
C ASP A 64 -14.29 41.35 -5.37
N GLU A 65 -14.63 42.53 -4.89
CA GLU A 65 -15.87 42.80 -4.18
C GLU A 65 -17.11 42.53 -5.07
N GLN A 66 -17.04 42.90 -6.35
CA GLN A 66 -18.15 42.75 -7.29
C GLN A 66 -18.37 41.26 -7.64
N GLU A 67 -17.28 40.50 -7.73
CA GLU A 67 -17.39 39.04 -7.93
C GLU A 67 -18.03 38.36 -6.72
N VAL A 68 -17.60 38.66 -5.50
CA VAL A 68 -18.18 38.11 -4.26
C VAL A 68 -19.64 38.48 -4.16
N LYS A 69 -19.99 39.75 -4.37
CA LYS A 69 -21.39 40.24 -4.37
C LYS A 69 -22.23 39.56 -5.44
N GLY A 70 -21.67 39.39 -6.64
CA GLY A 70 -22.36 38.69 -7.75
C GLY A 70 -22.64 37.21 -7.43
N ILE A 71 -21.74 36.51 -6.80
CA ILE A 71 -21.93 35.11 -6.40
C ILE A 71 -22.99 35.01 -5.30
N VAL A 72 -22.86 35.81 -4.25
CA VAL A 72 -23.77 35.78 -3.10
C VAL A 72 -25.20 36.08 -3.52
N THR A 73 -25.37 37.10 -4.37
CA THR A 73 -26.71 37.51 -4.83
C THR A 73 -27.34 36.52 -5.81
N SER A 74 -26.54 35.81 -6.61
CA SER A 74 -27.06 34.78 -7.54
C SER A 74 -27.50 33.50 -6.82
N GLU A 75 -26.94 33.19 -5.65
CA GLU A 75 -27.24 32.02 -4.83
C GLU A 75 -28.17 32.31 -3.65
N LYS A 76 -28.85 33.47 -3.72
CA LYS A 76 -29.81 33.85 -2.69
C LYS A 76 -30.92 32.80 -2.54
N GLU A 77 -31.34 32.56 -1.31
CA GLU A 77 -32.38 31.60 -0.92
C GLU A 77 -32.01 30.13 -1.04
N GLU A 78 -31.05 29.76 -1.89
CA GLU A 78 -30.58 28.37 -2.00
C GLU A 78 -29.39 28.08 -1.10
N GLY A 79 -28.45 29.01 -0.97
CA GLY A 79 -27.23 28.85 -0.20
C GLY A 79 -26.96 29.93 0.84
N PHE A 80 -27.25 31.18 0.52
CA PHE A 80 -26.94 32.32 1.36
C PHE A 80 -28.22 33.07 1.81
N LEU A 81 -28.20 33.49 3.09
CA LEU A 81 -29.13 34.45 3.64
C LEU A 81 -28.51 35.83 3.51
N ILE A 82 -29.23 36.75 2.85
CA ILE A 82 -28.80 38.13 2.60
C ILE A 82 -29.72 39.07 3.32
N ASN A 83 -29.13 39.94 4.14
CA ASN A 83 -29.82 41.06 4.79
C ASN A 83 -29.13 42.37 4.40
N GLU A 84 -29.91 43.33 3.98
CA GLU A 84 -29.38 44.71 3.77
C GLU A 84 -29.62 45.53 5.03
N LYS A 85 -28.52 46.09 5.58
CA LYS A 85 -28.57 46.94 6.75
C LYS A 85 -27.62 48.14 6.55
N ASN A 86 -28.21 49.36 6.62
CA ASN A 86 -27.48 50.61 6.43
C ASN A 86 -26.73 50.74 5.08
N GLY A 87 -27.20 50.07 4.02
CA GLY A 87 -26.55 50.08 2.72
C GLY A 87 -25.51 48.94 2.55
N ASP A 88 -25.15 48.23 3.62
CA ASP A 88 -24.24 47.07 3.57
C ASP A 88 -25.01 45.77 3.34
N THR A 89 -24.48 44.92 2.44
CA THR A 89 -24.95 43.57 2.23
C THR A 89 -24.34 42.63 3.26
N ILE A 90 -25.16 42.12 4.16
CA ILE A 90 -24.74 41.19 5.22
C ILE A 90 -25.11 39.76 4.78
N VAL A 91 -24.17 38.85 4.90
CA VAL A 91 -24.24 37.47 4.37
C VAL A 91 -24.01 36.45 5.47
N SER A 92 -24.80 35.38 5.45
CA SER A 92 -24.55 34.15 6.20
C SER A 92 -25.05 32.95 5.38
N LEU A 93 -24.66 31.73 5.74
CA LEU A 93 -25.24 30.54 5.13
C LEU A 93 -26.67 30.30 5.59
N SER A 94 -27.53 29.82 4.69
CA SER A 94 -28.82 29.27 5.08
C SER A 94 -28.61 28.03 5.97
N GLU A 95 -29.47 27.84 6.97
CA GLU A 95 -29.33 26.70 7.91
C GLU A 95 -29.34 25.35 7.16
N LYS A 96 -30.16 25.21 6.15
CA LYS A 96 -30.20 24.04 5.27
C LYS A 96 -28.86 23.80 4.58
N ARG A 97 -28.23 24.87 4.08
CA ARG A 97 -26.92 24.77 3.39
C ARG A 97 -25.80 24.43 4.37
N LYS A 98 -25.78 25.08 5.52
CA LYS A 98 -24.84 24.81 6.61
C LYS A 98 -24.90 23.33 7.01
N GLN A 99 -26.07 22.81 7.36
CA GLN A 99 -26.26 21.40 7.73
C GLN A 99 -25.83 20.43 6.62
N THR A 100 -26.12 20.78 5.36
CA THR A 100 -25.69 19.97 4.22
C THR A 100 -24.17 19.88 4.12
N ILE A 101 -23.46 20.99 4.32
CA ILE A 101 -22.00 20.99 4.26
C ILE A 101 -21.41 20.24 5.49
N GLU A 102 -21.91 20.55 6.68
CA GLU A 102 -21.46 19.93 7.94
C GLU A 102 -21.65 18.41 7.92
N SER A 103 -22.79 17.92 7.39
CA SER A 103 -23.04 16.49 7.25
C SER A 103 -22.09 15.78 6.28
N LYS A 104 -21.61 16.50 5.25
CA LYS A 104 -20.63 15.97 4.29
C LYS A 104 -19.21 16.01 4.82
N LEU A 105 -18.93 16.92 5.73
CA LEU A 105 -17.60 17.09 6.35
C LEU A 105 -17.40 16.20 7.56
N SER A 106 -18.48 15.67 8.17
CA SER A 106 -18.38 14.83 9.35
C SER A 106 -17.44 13.64 9.08
N ASN A 107 -16.42 13.50 9.90
CA ASN A 107 -15.42 12.42 9.82
C ASN A 107 -14.58 12.36 8.53
N LYS A 108 -14.47 13.45 7.77
CA LYS A 108 -13.72 13.51 6.50
C LYS A 108 -12.63 14.58 6.48
N THR A 109 -12.40 15.23 7.60
CA THR A 109 -11.33 16.23 7.72
C THR A 109 -10.02 15.56 8.13
N ILE A 110 -8.90 16.17 7.74
CA ILE A 110 -7.58 15.65 8.08
C ILE A 110 -7.37 15.56 9.60
N ASP A 111 -7.98 16.47 10.38
CA ASP A 111 -7.96 16.45 11.85
C ASP A 111 -8.44 15.13 12.41
N TYR A 112 -9.59 14.66 11.92
CA TYR A 112 -10.19 13.39 12.35
C TYR A 112 -9.22 12.22 12.13
N PHE A 113 -8.57 12.17 10.96
CA PHE A 113 -7.62 11.10 10.65
C PHE A 113 -6.33 11.18 11.47
N ILE A 114 -5.86 12.38 11.79
CA ILE A 114 -4.70 12.53 12.68
C ILE A 114 -5.04 12.05 14.09
N ASP A 115 -6.21 12.45 14.62
CA ASP A 115 -6.67 12.04 15.95
C ASP A 115 -6.90 10.50 16.02
N GLU A 116 -7.37 9.86 14.95
CA GLU A 116 -7.47 8.39 14.85
C GLU A 116 -6.08 7.74 14.78
N PHE A 117 -5.19 8.25 13.97
CA PHE A 117 -3.83 7.74 13.85
C PHE A 117 -3.08 7.79 15.20
N GLU A 118 -3.20 8.88 15.94
CA GLU A 118 -2.60 9.02 17.28
C GLU A 118 -3.11 7.93 18.23
N LYS A 119 -4.40 7.61 18.20
CA LYS A 119 -5.00 6.54 19.02
C LYS A 119 -4.51 5.15 18.63
N GLU A 120 -4.39 4.87 17.33
CA GLU A 120 -3.96 3.55 16.84
C GLU A 120 -2.45 3.32 16.98
N ARG A 121 -1.64 4.39 17.05
CA ARG A 121 -0.18 4.35 17.06
C ARG A 121 0.42 5.02 18.30
N GLU A 122 -0.24 4.90 19.44
CA GLU A 122 0.15 5.54 20.70
C GLU A 122 1.63 5.31 21.06
N THR A 123 2.16 4.11 20.83
CA THR A 123 3.56 3.77 21.12
C THR A 123 4.57 4.50 20.23
N LEU A 124 4.21 4.78 18.97
CA LEU A 124 5.07 5.50 18.02
C LEU A 124 5.07 7.00 18.30
N VAL A 125 3.92 7.55 18.67
CA VAL A 125 3.70 9.00 18.82
C VAL A 125 3.99 9.53 20.22
N THR A 126 4.26 8.66 21.18
CA THR A 126 4.51 9.06 22.58
C THR A 126 5.65 10.08 22.67
N GLY A 127 5.33 11.26 23.20
CA GLY A 127 6.30 12.35 23.38
C GLY A 127 6.54 13.23 22.14
N SER A 128 5.86 12.97 21.03
CA SER A 128 5.93 13.77 19.80
C SER A 128 4.67 14.58 19.59
N ASN A 129 4.78 15.81 19.08
CA ASN A 129 3.62 16.58 18.61
C ASN A 129 3.24 16.13 17.19
N THR A 130 2.61 14.97 17.07
CA THR A 130 2.25 14.32 15.82
C THR A 130 1.41 15.23 14.92
N LYS A 131 0.45 15.94 15.51
CA LYS A 131 -0.44 16.84 14.79
C LYS A 131 0.32 17.96 14.11
N GLU A 132 1.27 18.59 14.81
CA GLU A 132 2.11 19.65 14.27
C GLU A 132 3.02 19.14 13.15
N ILE A 133 3.62 17.93 13.33
CA ILE A 133 4.49 17.31 12.33
C ILE A 133 3.72 17.02 11.05
N ILE A 134 2.54 16.40 11.14
CA ILE A 134 1.71 16.06 9.98
C ILE A 134 1.17 17.33 9.31
N TYR A 135 0.73 18.34 10.08
CA TYR A 135 0.28 19.61 9.52
C TYR A 135 1.38 20.33 8.76
N ARG A 136 2.57 20.41 9.32
CA ARG A 136 3.73 21.02 8.66
C ARG A 136 4.03 20.33 7.34
N PHE A 137 4.06 19.00 7.34
CA PHE A 137 4.27 18.20 6.13
C PHE A 137 3.20 18.49 5.06
N LEU A 138 1.92 18.46 5.43
CA LEU A 138 0.82 18.70 4.49
C LEU A 138 0.81 20.14 3.98
N TYR A 139 1.21 21.10 4.81
CA TYR A 139 1.34 22.48 4.43
C TYR A 139 2.49 22.71 3.44
N GLU A 140 3.64 22.08 3.68
CA GLU A 140 4.77 22.09 2.74
C GLU A 140 4.39 21.44 1.41
N LEU A 141 3.65 20.32 1.43
CA LEU A 141 3.11 19.67 0.24
C LEU A 141 2.21 20.63 -0.55
N LEU A 142 1.28 21.31 0.12
CA LEU A 142 0.38 22.27 -0.50
C LEU A 142 1.15 23.41 -1.14
N ASN A 143 2.08 24.03 -0.41
CA ASN A 143 2.90 25.15 -0.89
C ASN A 143 3.77 24.74 -2.08
N THR A 144 4.43 23.60 -2.00
CA THR A 144 5.24 23.05 -3.10
C THR A 144 4.40 22.83 -4.37
N ASN A 145 3.14 22.41 -4.21
CA ASN A 145 2.22 22.27 -5.34
C ASN A 145 1.75 23.63 -5.86
N ILE A 146 1.46 24.60 -4.99
CA ILE A 146 1.12 25.98 -5.40
C ILE A 146 2.25 26.60 -6.24
N GLU A 147 3.49 26.53 -5.76
CA GLU A 147 4.66 27.00 -6.50
C GLU A 147 4.76 26.32 -7.87
N SER A 148 4.60 25.00 -7.90
CA SER A 148 4.67 24.21 -9.11
C SER A 148 3.60 24.60 -10.11
N PHE A 149 2.35 24.73 -9.68
CA PHE A 149 1.24 25.07 -10.57
C PHE A 149 1.32 26.51 -11.05
N LYS A 150 1.70 27.47 -10.21
CA LYS A 150 1.94 28.85 -10.66
C LYS A 150 2.97 28.90 -11.79
N LYS A 151 4.11 28.19 -11.64
CA LYS A 151 5.15 28.11 -12.65
C LYS A 151 4.71 27.40 -13.92
N LEU A 152 3.91 26.33 -13.80
CA LEU A 152 3.34 25.59 -14.94
C LEU A 152 2.30 26.41 -15.71
N LEU A 153 1.49 27.21 -14.99
CA LEU A 153 0.46 28.07 -15.58
C LEU A 153 1.06 29.29 -16.29
N ASP A 154 2.12 29.85 -15.73
CA ASP A 154 2.87 30.96 -16.33
C ASP A 154 4.37 30.85 -15.98
N SER A 155 5.18 30.58 -17.00
CA SER A 155 6.64 30.44 -16.87
C SER A 155 7.37 31.67 -16.35
N LYS A 156 6.75 32.87 -16.40
CA LYS A 156 7.31 34.12 -15.91
C LYS A 156 7.24 34.27 -14.40
N ASN A 157 6.37 33.49 -13.72
CA ASN A 157 6.28 33.49 -12.28
C ASN A 157 7.62 33.05 -11.67
N LYS A 158 8.18 33.88 -10.80
CA LYS A 158 9.38 33.56 -10.04
C LYS A 158 8.97 32.84 -8.77
N ILE A 159 9.68 31.77 -8.43
CA ILE A 159 9.44 31.02 -7.20
C ILE A 159 9.79 31.85 -5.96
N GLU A 160 10.76 32.76 -6.06
CA GLU A 160 11.20 33.65 -4.98
C GLU A 160 10.09 34.57 -4.46
N ASP A 161 9.08 34.87 -5.29
CA ASP A 161 7.91 35.66 -4.91
C ASP A 161 6.85 34.84 -4.15
N LEU A 162 7.04 33.53 -4.06
CA LEU A 162 6.12 32.57 -3.46
C LEU A 162 6.70 32.16 -2.11
N ILE A 163 5.94 32.37 -1.07
CA ILE A 163 6.13 32.01 0.33
C ILE A 163 7.44 31.24 0.61
N ASN A 164 8.39 31.89 1.30
CA ASN A 164 9.64 31.28 1.79
C ASN A 164 9.29 30.11 2.72
N VAL A 165 9.06 28.92 2.18
CA VAL A 165 9.04 27.70 2.95
C VAL A 165 10.50 27.28 3.11
N GLU A 166 11.11 27.62 4.23
CA GLU A 166 12.37 27.02 4.61
C GLU A 166 12.20 25.50 4.48
N SER A 167 12.99 24.87 3.62
CA SER A 167 12.97 23.42 3.47
C SER A 167 13.30 22.80 4.81
N HIS A 168 12.27 22.36 5.52
CA HIS A 168 12.44 21.85 6.86
C HIS A 168 13.11 20.47 6.79
N THR A 169 14.23 20.33 7.49
CA THR A 169 14.90 19.03 7.58
C THR A 169 14.23 18.22 8.66
N TYR A 170 13.36 17.29 8.28
CA TYR A 170 12.71 16.36 9.22
C TYR A 170 13.75 15.46 9.89
N THR A 171 13.61 15.27 11.19
CA THR A 171 14.36 14.28 11.95
C THR A 171 13.98 12.86 11.52
N ALA A 172 14.76 11.85 11.92
CA ALA A 172 14.45 10.47 11.62
C ALA A 172 13.08 10.04 12.17
N ILE A 173 12.75 10.47 13.39
CA ILE A 173 11.46 10.18 14.06
C ILE A 173 10.31 10.88 13.33
N GLU A 174 10.46 12.13 12.96
CA GLU A 174 9.43 12.87 12.21
C GLU A 174 9.15 12.22 10.85
N ARG A 175 10.19 11.76 10.14
CA ARG A 175 10.03 11.01 8.88
C ARG A 175 9.31 9.69 9.07
N GLU A 176 9.60 9.00 10.16
CA GLU A 176 8.92 7.74 10.49
C GLU A 176 7.44 8.00 10.77
N ILE A 177 7.09 8.99 11.57
CA ILE A 177 5.70 9.38 11.85
C ILE A 177 4.96 9.74 10.55
N ILE A 178 5.57 10.56 9.69
CA ILE A 178 4.97 10.96 8.41
C ILE A 178 4.77 9.74 7.52
N ASN A 179 5.78 8.88 7.37
CA ASN A 179 5.70 7.70 6.52
C ASN A 179 4.69 6.67 7.03
N GLU A 180 4.59 6.47 8.34
CA GLU A 180 3.57 5.62 8.94
C GLU A 180 2.16 6.18 8.73
N PHE A 181 1.96 7.49 8.90
CA PHE A 181 0.70 8.15 8.59
C PHE A 181 0.32 8.01 7.11
N LEU A 182 1.27 8.21 6.19
CA LEU A 182 1.02 8.06 4.75
C LEU A 182 0.71 6.60 4.37
N SER A 183 1.41 5.64 4.97
CA SER A 183 1.24 4.20 4.68
C SER A 183 0.07 3.54 5.41
N TRP A 184 -0.49 4.17 6.43
CA TRP A 184 -1.69 3.71 7.12
C TRP A 184 -2.85 3.50 6.13
N ASP A 185 -3.39 2.29 6.07
CA ASP A 185 -4.39 1.89 5.08
C ASP A 185 -5.79 2.41 5.43
N ASN A 186 -6.05 3.64 5.05
CA ASN A 186 -7.33 4.32 5.23
C ASN A 186 -7.68 5.11 3.96
N ASN A 187 -8.72 4.67 3.25
CA ASN A 187 -9.11 5.26 1.96
C ASN A 187 -9.59 6.71 2.06
N ASP A 188 -10.34 7.04 3.10
CA ASP A 188 -10.86 8.39 3.30
C ASP A 188 -9.74 9.36 3.69
N LYS A 189 -8.77 8.92 4.49
CA LYS A 189 -7.53 9.66 4.76
C LYS A 189 -6.75 9.93 3.46
N ASN A 190 -6.56 8.91 2.63
CA ASN A 190 -5.83 9.05 1.37
C ASN A 190 -6.53 10.08 0.46
N LYS A 191 -7.87 10.05 0.43
CA LYS A 191 -8.66 11.04 -0.28
C LYS A 191 -8.50 12.44 0.32
N ALA A 192 -8.53 12.59 1.64
CA ALA A 192 -8.36 13.89 2.30
C ALA A 192 -6.98 14.51 1.98
N ILE A 193 -5.92 13.72 1.98
CA ILE A 193 -4.57 14.18 1.57
C ILE A 193 -4.56 14.61 0.10
N PHE A 194 -5.21 13.83 -0.77
CA PHE A 194 -5.34 14.19 -2.18
C PHE A 194 -6.12 15.49 -2.37
N ASP A 195 -7.21 15.71 -1.61
CA ASP A 195 -8.02 16.94 -1.65
C ASP A 195 -7.17 18.16 -1.27
N ILE A 196 -6.35 18.07 -0.23
CA ILE A 196 -5.42 19.12 0.18
C ILE A 196 -4.42 19.43 -0.94
N ALA A 197 -3.78 18.41 -1.50
CA ALA A 197 -2.80 18.58 -2.57
C ALA A 197 -3.43 19.16 -3.85
N SER A 198 -4.65 18.74 -4.16
CA SER A 198 -5.41 19.21 -5.34
C SER A 198 -5.83 20.66 -5.21
N TYR A 199 -6.11 21.14 -4.00
CA TYR A 199 -6.49 22.54 -3.74
C TYR A 199 -5.46 23.56 -4.24
N ALA A 200 -4.19 23.15 -4.31
CA ALA A 200 -3.13 24.02 -4.84
C ALA A 200 -3.42 24.57 -6.25
N LEU A 201 -4.07 23.77 -7.10
CA LEU A 201 -4.43 24.19 -8.45
C LEU A 201 -5.57 25.21 -8.45
N GLU A 202 -6.62 25.00 -7.65
CA GLU A 202 -7.71 25.95 -7.47
C GLU A 202 -7.20 27.28 -6.91
N TYR A 203 -6.33 27.19 -5.92
CA TYR A 203 -5.68 28.40 -5.36
C TYR A 203 -4.96 29.20 -6.46
N CYS A 204 -4.19 28.53 -7.31
CA CYS A 204 -3.50 29.19 -8.43
C CYS A 204 -4.48 29.79 -9.46
N MET A 205 -5.60 29.12 -9.72
CA MET A 205 -6.63 29.61 -10.66
C MET A 205 -7.35 30.86 -10.13
N ILE A 206 -7.61 30.93 -8.83
CA ILE A 206 -8.29 32.07 -8.20
C ILE A 206 -7.32 33.25 -8.05
N SER A 207 -6.07 32.98 -7.62
CA SER A 207 -5.07 34.01 -7.34
C SER A 207 -4.44 34.61 -8.60
N ASN A 208 -4.65 34.03 -9.78
CA ASN A 208 -4.13 34.57 -11.04
C ASN A 208 -5.09 35.64 -11.59
N SER A 209 -4.78 36.89 -11.39
CA SER A 209 -5.56 38.05 -11.80
C SER A 209 -5.75 38.24 -13.32
N GLY A 210 -5.29 37.30 -14.14
CA GLY A 210 -5.39 37.31 -15.61
C GLY A 210 -6.59 36.57 -16.22
N GLY A 211 -7.59 36.25 -15.43
CA GLY A 211 -8.76 35.47 -15.86
C GLY A 211 -8.52 33.97 -15.68
N ALA A 212 -9.39 33.33 -14.89
CA ALA A 212 -9.32 31.90 -14.62
C ALA A 212 -9.44 31.11 -15.92
N THR A 213 -8.32 30.67 -16.46
CA THR A 213 -8.30 29.81 -17.63
C THR A 213 -8.81 28.44 -17.19
N HIS A 214 -9.99 28.08 -17.68
CA HIS A 214 -10.60 26.79 -17.37
C HIS A 214 -9.70 25.67 -17.92
N ILE A 215 -9.06 24.92 -17.04
CA ILE A 215 -8.30 23.75 -17.44
C ILE A 215 -9.30 22.68 -17.84
N GLN A 216 -9.33 22.34 -19.11
CA GLN A 216 -10.13 21.25 -19.64
C GLN A 216 -9.26 20.04 -19.97
N LEU A 217 -9.80 18.86 -19.87
CA LEU A 217 -9.10 17.62 -20.25
C LEU A 217 -8.54 17.70 -21.70
N ASN A 218 -9.26 18.38 -22.60
CA ASN A 218 -8.81 18.57 -23.98
C ASN A 218 -7.49 19.31 -24.09
N ASN A 219 -7.18 20.20 -23.15
CA ASN A 219 -5.90 20.93 -23.12
C ASN A 219 -4.73 20.05 -22.64
N LEU A 220 -5.05 18.90 -22.03
CA LEU A 220 -4.08 17.95 -21.51
C LEU A 220 -3.89 16.73 -22.41
N LYS A 221 -4.75 16.53 -23.39
CA LYS A 221 -4.64 15.46 -24.41
C LYS A 221 -3.40 15.68 -25.29
N ASN A 222 -2.85 14.59 -25.78
CA ASN A 222 -1.67 14.58 -26.67
C ASN A 222 -0.39 15.19 -26.06
N LYS A 223 -0.31 15.30 -24.75
CA LYS A 223 0.96 15.56 -24.07
C LYS A 223 1.87 14.34 -24.22
N ILE A 224 3.15 14.61 -24.39
CA ILE A 224 4.20 13.60 -24.53
C ILE A 224 5.03 13.60 -23.27
N PHE A 225 5.08 12.46 -22.61
CA PHE A 225 5.83 12.29 -21.37
C PHE A 225 7.00 11.34 -21.58
N TYR A 226 8.19 11.88 -21.48
CA TYR A 226 9.43 11.13 -21.45
C TYR A 226 9.61 10.52 -20.07
N LEU A 227 9.70 9.21 -20.01
CA LEU A 227 9.88 8.49 -18.74
C LEU A 227 11.36 8.46 -18.38
N ASP A 228 11.65 8.96 -17.20
CA ASP A 228 12.97 8.87 -16.60
C ASP A 228 13.29 7.42 -16.19
N THR A 229 14.55 7.06 -16.18
CA THR A 229 15.05 5.72 -15.85
C THR A 229 14.57 5.25 -14.49
N ASN A 230 14.48 6.14 -13.49
CA ASN A 230 13.96 5.80 -12.16
C ASN A 230 12.47 5.40 -12.17
N VAL A 231 11.66 5.92 -13.09
CA VAL A 231 10.27 5.52 -13.30
C VAL A 231 10.21 4.13 -13.92
N ILE A 232 11.10 3.84 -14.87
CA ILE A 232 11.21 2.52 -15.53
C ILE A 232 11.56 1.46 -14.47
N PHE A 233 12.62 1.66 -13.68
CA PHE A 233 13.03 0.72 -12.62
C PHE A 233 11.89 0.42 -11.63
N ARG A 234 11.13 1.43 -11.23
CA ARG A 234 9.96 1.27 -10.37
C ARG A 234 8.86 0.47 -11.04
N ALA A 235 8.54 0.77 -12.31
CA ALA A 235 7.50 0.07 -13.07
C ALA A 235 7.81 -1.41 -13.26
N LEU A 236 9.08 -1.77 -13.43
CA LEU A 236 9.54 -3.16 -13.55
C LEU A 236 9.54 -3.91 -12.20
N GLY A 237 9.41 -3.23 -11.07
CA GLY A 237 9.45 -3.81 -9.73
C GLY A 237 10.85 -3.97 -9.15
N ILE A 238 11.88 -3.49 -9.84
CA ILE A 238 13.28 -3.56 -9.38
C ILE A 238 13.43 -2.80 -8.05
N ASN A 239 12.71 -1.71 -7.87
CA ASN A 239 12.68 -0.94 -6.63
C ASN A 239 11.59 -1.42 -5.63
N GLY A 240 11.12 -2.66 -5.75
CA GLY A 240 10.17 -3.30 -4.86
C GLY A 240 8.72 -3.21 -5.32
N ILE A 241 7.92 -4.21 -4.89
CA ILE A 241 6.54 -4.41 -5.33
C ILE A 241 5.62 -3.22 -5.02
N ASN A 242 5.81 -2.56 -3.88
CA ASN A 242 4.98 -1.42 -3.51
C ASN A 242 5.19 -0.24 -4.46
N ARG A 243 6.45 0.05 -4.84
CA ARG A 243 6.76 1.08 -5.82
C ARG A 243 6.29 0.71 -7.21
N GLN A 244 6.35 -0.57 -7.57
CA GLN A 244 5.81 -1.08 -8.84
C GLN A 244 4.31 -0.84 -8.93
N ASN A 245 3.54 -1.25 -7.94
CA ASN A 245 2.09 -1.11 -7.94
C ASN A 245 1.66 0.35 -8.08
N ARG A 246 2.30 1.25 -7.34
CA ARG A 246 2.05 2.70 -7.43
C ARG A 246 2.33 3.24 -8.83
N THR A 247 3.51 2.92 -9.35
CA THR A 247 3.95 3.42 -10.66
C THR A 247 3.04 2.87 -11.77
N ASN A 248 2.66 1.61 -11.70
CA ASN A 248 1.77 1.00 -12.67
C ASN A 248 0.35 1.59 -12.60
N THR A 249 -0.17 1.90 -11.41
CA THR A 249 -1.46 2.59 -11.24
C THR A 249 -1.39 3.99 -11.88
N PHE A 250 -0.34 4.73 -11.60
CA PHE A 250 -0.09 6.04 -12.18
C PHE A 250 0.00 5.98 -13.73
N LEU A 251 0.79 5.07 -14.29
CA LEU A 251 0.96 4.94 -15.74
C LEU A 251 -0.36 4.58 -16.44
N ARG A 252 -1.21 3.74 -15.83
CA ARG A 252 -2.54 3.46 -16.37
C ARG A 252 -3.36 4.74 -16.53
N LYS A 253 -3.29 5.66 -15.55
CA LYS A 253 -4.02 6.94 -15.63
C LYS A 253 -3.51 7.83 -16.78
N PHE A 254 -2.23 7.78 -17.10
CA PHE A 254 -1.69 8.46 -18.28
C PHE A 254 -2.26 7.87 -19.58
N VAL A 255 -2.33 6.55 -19.68
CA VAL A 255 -2.92 5.87 -20.83
C VAL A 255 -4.41 6.18 -20.96
N GLU A 256 -5.16 6.16 -19.84
CA GLU A 256 -6.59 6.53 -19.81
C GLU A 256 -6.81 7.99 -20.26
N ALA A 257 -5.89 8.89 -19.93
CA ALA A 257 -5.95 10.29 -20.33
C ALA A 257 -5.59 10.53 -21.81
N ASN A 258 -5.29 9.49 -22.57
CA ASN A 258 -4.79 9.58 -23.96
C ASN A 258 -3.51 10.45 -24.07
N THR A 259 -2.63 10.39 -23.09
CA THR A 259 -1.29 10.97 -23.18
C THR A 259 -0.34 9.98 -23.83
N VAL A 260 0.75 10.49 -24.39
CA VAL A 260 1.77 9.66 -25.07
C VAL A 260 2.93 9.43 -24.12
N LEU A 261 3.20 8.18 -23.80
CA LEU A 261 4.35 7.79 -22.98
C LEU A 261 5.53 7.39 -23.89
N VAL A 262 6.70 7.95 -23.62
CA VAL A 262 7.88 7.77 -24.44
C VAL A 262 9.11 7.53 -23.57
N ILE A 263 10.03 6.70 -24.03
CA ILE A 263 11.36 6.58 -23.47
C ILE A 263 12.32 7.22 -24.47
N SER A 264 13.18 8.14 -24.03
CA SER A 264 14.22 8.70 -24.87
C SER A 264 15.32 7.67 -25.13
N LYS A 265 16.07 7.84 -26.21
CA LYS A 265 17.30 7.05 -26.45
C LYS A 265 18.24 7.12 -25.24
N PHE A 266 18.36 8.27 -24.62
CA PHE A 266 19.25 8.48 -23.45
C PHE A 266 18.79 7.68 -22.22
N SER A 267 17.50 7.76 -21.89
CA SER A 267 16.95 6.97 -20.76
C SER A 267 16.98 5.46 -21.05
N GLU A 268 16.79 5.03 -22.30
CA GLU A 268 16.93 3.61 -22.66
C GLU A 268 18.37 3.13 -22.54
N THR A 269 19.34 3.96 -22.98
CA THR A 269 20.77 3.66 -22.83
C THR A 269 21.16 3.59 -21.37
N GLU A 270 20.78 4.59 -20.56
CA GLU A 270 21.02 4.60 -19.12
C GLU A 270 20.46 3.36 -18.43
N PHE A 271 19.23 2.98 -18.78
CA PHE A 271 18.61 1.76 -18.25
C PHE A 271 19.47 0.53 -18.54
N LYS A 272 19.90 0.33 -19.79
CA LYS A 272 20.70 -0.81 -20.20
C LYS A 272 22.09 -0.79 -19.55
N ASP A 273 22.74 0.37 -19.54
CA ASP A 273 24.06 0.54 -18.93
C ASP A 273 24.03 0.29 -17.42
N THR A 274 22.97 0.76 -16.75
CA THR A 274 22.77 0.52 -15.32
C THR A 274 22.60 -0.98 -15.03
N ILE A 275 21.81 -1.69 -15.83
CA ILE A 275 21.67 -3.15 -15.67
C ILE A 275 23.02 -3.84 -15.90
N THR A 276 23.73 -3.51 -16.97
CA THR A 276 25.06 -4.05 -17.26
C THR A 276 26.05 -3.80 -16.12
N PHE A 277 26.05 -2.58 -15.58
CA PHE A 277 26.88 -2.22 -14.42
C PHE A 277 26.61 -3.11 -13.21
N TYR A 278 25.35 -3.34 -12.86
CA TYR A 278 25.00 -4.22 -11.75
C TYR A 278 25.31 -5.70 -12.02
N LEU A 279 25.12 -6.16 -13.26
CA LEU A 279 25.50 -7.51 -13.67
C LEU A 279 27.01 -7.72 -13.55
N ASP A 280 27.81 -6.74 -13.96
CA ASP A 280 29.27 -6.81 -13.83
C ASP A 280 29.71 -6.82 -12.37
N LYS A 281 29.06 -6.07 -11.51
CA LYS A 281 29.29 -6.14 -10.06
C LYS A 281 28.92 -7.49 -9.47
N LEU A 282 27.77 -8.05 -9.85
CA LEU A 282 27.36 -9.39 -9.45
C LEU A 282 28.36 -10.46 -9.94
N LYS A 283 28.96 -10.30 -11.12
CA LYS A 283 30.01 -11.20 -11.67
C LYS A 283 31.30 -11.15 -10.88
N ARG A 284 31.72 -9.96 -10.40
CA ARG A 284 32.97 -9.76 -9.65
C ARG A 284 32.94 -10.45 -8.29
N THR A 285 31.75 -10.57 -7.70
CA THR A 285 31.58 -11.23 -6.40
C THR A 285 30.66 -12.42 -6.59
N PRO A 286 31.15 -13.53 -7.21
CA PRO A 286 30.30 -14.67 -7.49
C PRO A 286 29.85 -15.29 -6.17
N LEU A 287 28.53 -15.36 -6.02
CA LEU A 287 27.95 -16.10 -4.92
C LEU A 287 28.17 -17.58 -5.16
N ASN A 288 28.68 -18.27 -4.16
CA ASN A 288 28.63 -19.73 -4.18
C ASN A 288 27.17 -20.15 -4.27
N ARG A 289 26.86 -21.16 -5.12
CA ARG A 289 25.50 -21.73 -5.30
C ARG A 289 24.82 -22.14 -4.00
N LYS A 290 25.57 -22.22 -2.92
CA LYS A 290 25.17 -22.67 -1.61
C LYS A 290 24.68 -21.55 -0.67
N ILE A 291 24.70 -20.29 -1.09
CA ILE A 291 24.02 -19.23 -0.31
C ILE A 291 22.52 -19.41 -0.44
N ASN A 292 21.83 -19.40 0.70
CA ASN A 292 20.38 -19.34 0.67
C ASN A 292 19.92 -17.91 0.35
N PRO A 293 19.18 -17.68 -0.77
CA PRO A 293 18.71 -16.36 -1.12
C PRO A 293 17.81 -15.73 -0.03
N ASP A 294 17.14 -16.54 0.78
CA ASP A 294 16.21 -16.06 1.82
C ASP A 294 16.93 -15.30 2.94
N ILE A 295 18.24 -15.53 3.15
CA ILE A 295 19.04 -14.77 4.12
C ILE A 295 19.01 -13.27 3.82
N PHE A 296 18.99 -12.90 2.53
CA PHE A 296 18.95 -11.51 2.10
C PHE A 296 17.63 -10.84 2.49
N HIS A 297 16.53 -11.60 2.59
CA HIS A 297 15.19 -11.12 2.91
C HIS A 297 14.84 -11.23 4.40
N GLU A 298 15.74 -11.75 5.22
CA GLU A 298 15.50 -11.81 6.66
C GLU A 298 15.26 -10.42 7.25
N LYS A 299 14.61 -10.43 8.41
CA LYS A 299 14.08 -9.27 9.15
C LYS A 299 15.08 -8.09 9.28
N TYR A 300 16.38 -8.37 9.16
CA TYR A 300 17.46 -7.40 9.31
C TYR A 300 17.73 -6.54 8.08
N PHE A 301 17.26 -6.96 6.89
CA PHE A 301 17.52 -6.32 5.60
C PHE A 301 16.25 -5.84 4.91
N LYS A 302 15.21 -5.56 5.67
CA LYS A 302 13.85 -5.26 5.18
C LYS A 302 13.71 -4.09 4.22
N SER A 303 14.66 -3.18 4.20
CA SER A 303 14.49 -1.88 3.53
C SER A 303 15.13 -1.78 2.15
N LEU A 304 15.83 -2.81 1.70
CA LEU A 304 16.52 -2.80 0.43
C LEU A 304 15.53 -3.07 -0.73
N SER A 305 15.51 -2.17 -1.69
CA SER A 305 14.66 -2.25 -2.87
C SER A 305 15.45 -1.74 -4.08
N ASP A 306 16.38 -2.55 -4.54
CA ASP A 306 17.27 -2.28 -5.67
C ASP A 306 17.51 -3.53 -6.53
N VAL A 307 18.48 -3.47 -7.44
CA VAL A 307 18.79 -4.59 -8.35
C VAL A 307 19.31 -5.82 -7.59
N TYR A 308 20.02 -5.65 -6.46
CA TYR A 308 20.48 -6.78 -5.66
C TYR A 308 19.30 -7.50 -4.99
N ASP A 309 18.41 -6.76 -4.34
CA ASP A 309 17.18 -7.31 -3.76
C ASP A 309 16.33 -8.01 -4.84
N PHE A 310 16.21 -7.39 -6.02
CA PHE A 310 15.47 -7.96 -7.13
C PHE A 310 16.12 -9.25 -7.65
N TYR A 311 17.45 -9.31 -7.73
CA TYR A 311 18.21 -10.50 -8.11
C TYR A 311 17.97 -11.65 -7.12
N TYR A 312 18.07 -11.40 -5.82
CA TYR A 312 17.87 -12.43 -4.80
C TYR A 312 16.44 -12.97 -4.80
N LYS A 313 15.42 -12.11 -4.97
CA LYS A 313 14.03 -12.52 -5.12
C LYS A 313 13.80 -13.37 -6.36
N TRP A 314 14.37 -12.95 -7.48
CA TRP A 314 14.28 -13.72 -8.72
C TRP A 314 14.95 -15.09 -8.58
N ARG A 315 16.14 -15.13 -8.00
CA ARG A 315 16.91 -16.35 -7.77
C ARG A 315 16.16 -17.34 -6.87
N ALA A 316 15.59 -16.87 -5.76
CA ALA A 316 14.77 -17.69 -4.86
C ALA A 316 13.57 -18.32 -5.59
N GLY A 317 12.91 -17.56 -6.48
CA GLY A 317 11.75 -18.05 -7.23
C GLY A 317 12.06 -18.96 -8.42
N LYS A 318 13.33 -19.00 -8.91
CA LYS A 318 13.69 -19.72 -10.14
C LYS A 318 14.66 -20.88 -9.95
N TYR A 319 15.21 -21.08 -8.78
CA TYR A 319 16.26 -22.08 -8.51
C TYR A 319 17.49 -21.98 -9.44
N ASN A 320 17.73 -20.80 -10.00
CA ASN A 320 18.76 -20.52 -10.98
C ASN A 320 19.53 -19.27 -10.58
N ASP A 321 20.85 -19.31 -10.82
CA ASP A 321 21.79 -18.24 -10.52
C ASP A 321 22.47 -17.67 -11.77
N SER A 322 22.07 -18.07 -12.97
CA SER A 322 22.61 -17.54 -14.22
C SER A 322 22.27 -16.06 -14.38
N LEU A 323 23.30 -15.24 -14.48
CA LEU A 323 23.16 -13.79 -14.70
C LEU A 323 22.61 -13.47 -16.08
N GLU A 324 22.91 -14.32 -17.09
CA GLU A 324 22.36 -14.18 -18.44
C GLU A 324 20.83 -14.38 -18.44
N LEU A 325 20.33 -15.35 -17.66
CA LEU A 325 18.88 -15.55 -17.51
C LEU A 325 18.23 -14.44 -16.68
N PHE A 326 18.94 -13.90 -15.72
CA PHE A 326 18.47 -12.74 -14.95
C PHE A 326 18.38 -11.50 -15.83
N GLU A 327 19.39 -11.23 -16.65
CA GLU A 327 19.37 -10.15 -17.65
C GLU A 327 18.19 -10.32 -18.62
N ALA A 328 18.06 -11.51 -19.21
CA ALA A 328 16.95 -11.83 -20.11
C ALA A 328 15.58 -11.63 -19.43
N HIS A 329 15.47 -11.96 -18.14
CA HIS A 329 14.26 -11.71 -17.36
C HIS A 329 13.95 -10.21 -17.26
N ILE A 330 14.93 -9.37 -16.92
CA ILE A 330 14.75 -7.91 -16.82
C ILE A 330 14.35 -7.34 -18.19
N LEU A 331 15.02 -7.74 -19.26
CA LEU A 331 14.71 -7.29 -20.63
C LEU A 331 13.28 -7.73 -21.05
N SER A 332 12.88 -8.94 -20.69
CA SER A 332 11.52 -9.41 -20.95
C SER A 332 10.46 -8.58 -20.19
N LEU A 333 10.74 -8.20 -18.94
CA LEU A 333 9.87 -7.31 -18.18
C LEU A 333 9.81 -5.91 -18.81
N TYR A 334 10.94 -5.41 -19.31
CA TYR A 334 11.00 -4.13 -19.99
C TYR A 334 10.16 -4.10 -21.28
N GLU A 335 10.27 -5.13 -22.12
CA GLU A 335 9.45 -5.22 -23.34
C GLU A 335 7.96 -5.38 -23.00
N LYS A 336 7.62 -6.19 -22.01
CA LYS A 336 6.25 -6.29 -21.50
C LYS A 336 5.71 -4.95 -21.02
N PHE A 337 6.49 -4.22 -20.25
CA PHE A 337 6.14 -2.88 -19.76
C PHE A 337 5.81 -1.93 -20.93
N LYS A 338 6.63 -1.93 -21.99
CA LYS A 338 6.37 -1.11 -23.18
C LYS A 338 5.04 -1.45 -23.84
N VAL A 339 4.70 -2.73 -23.90
CA VAL A 339 3.43 -3.20 -24.48
C VAL A 339 2.26 -2.83 -23.56
N ASP A 340 2.33 -3.13 -22.27
CA ASP A 340 1.25 -2.95 -21.29
C ASP A 340 0.82 -1.48 -21.17
N PHE A 341 1.77 -0.54 -21.25
CA PHE A 341 1.53 0.90 -21.13
C PHE A 341 1.63 1.67 -22.45
N LYS A 342 1.74 0.97 -23.58
CA LYS A 342 1.86 1.58 -24.92
C LYS A 342 3.01 2.58 -25.02
N VAL A 343 4.13 2.28 -24.37
CA VAL A 343 5.31 3.13 -24.36
C VAL A 343 6.12 2.92 -25.62
N SER A 344 6.45 4.00 -26.31
CA SER A 344 7.33 3.98 -27.47
C SER A 344 8.74 4.47 -27.12
N THR A 345 9.76 4.05 -27.87
CA THR A 345 11.10 4.61 -27.74
C THR A 345 11.33 5.67 -28.82
N ASP A 346 11.81 6.83 -28.40
CA ASP A 346 12.13 7.93 -29.32
C ASP A 346 13.64 8.01 -29.57
N TYR A 347 14.05 7.54 -30.72
CA TYR A 347 15.45 7.58 -31.17
C TYR A 347 15.80 8.86 -31.94
N LYS A 348 14.82 9.75 -32.19
CA LYS A 348 15.07 10.98 -32.97
C LYS A 348 15.62 12.08 -32.06
N ILE A 349 16.92 12.26 -32.10
CA ILE A 349 17.61 13.35 -31.43
C ILE A 349 17.62 14.55 -32.39
N PRO A 350 17.06 15.72 -31.98
CA PRO A 350 16.96 16.90 -32.86
C PRO A 350 18.25 17.74 -32.90
N PHE A 351 19.34 17.26 -32.35
CA PHE A 351 20.64 17.92 -32.33
C PHE A 351 21.78 16.93 -32.55
N ASP A 352 22.90 17.43 -32.96
CA ASP A 352 24.15 16.64 -33.09
C ASP A 352 24.98 16.82 -31.83
N GLU A 353 25.18 15.74 -31.08
CA GLU A 353 25.95 15.75 -29.82
C GLU A 353 27.45 16.09 -30.07
N THR A 354 27.93 16.00 -31.29
CA THR A 354 29.30 16.35 -31.71
C THR A 354 29.45 17.82 -32.06
N ASP A 355 28.36 18.60 -32.18
CA ASP A 355 28.40 20.03 -32.39
C ASP A 355 28.94 20.75 -31.16
N GLU A 356 29.97 21.57 -31.28
CA GLU A 356 30.64 22.27 -30.20
C GLU A 356 29.68 23.13 -29.36
N LYS A 357 28.62 23.69 -29.94
CA LYS A 357 27.60 24.48 -29.23
C LYS A 357 26.71 23.58 -28.40
N VAL A 358 26.37 22.41 -28.94
CA VAL A 358 25.55 21.41 -28.23
C VAL A 358 26.36 20.82 -27.08
N GLU A 359 27.60 20.44 -27.31
CA GLU A 359 28.52 19.96 -26.29
C GLU A 359 28.67 20.97 -25.12
N LYS A 360 28.87 22.24 -25.47
CA LYS A 360 28.94 23.32 -24.47
C LYS A 360 27.64 23.44 -23.69
N ALA A 361 26.47 23.42 -24.33
CA ALA A 361 25.17 23.49 -23.66
C ALA A 361 24.94 22.29 -22.74
N LEU A 362 25.31 21.07 -23.16
CA LEU A 362 25.23 19.88 -22.34
C LEU A 362 26.12 19.95 -21.09
N ASN A 363 27.37 20.44 -21.27
CA ASN A 363 28.31 20.60 -20.17
C ASN A 363 27.83 21.68 -19.16
N GLU A 364 27.26 22.77 -19.65
CA GLU A 364 26.66 23.82 -18.79
C GLU A 364 25.45 23.29 -18.00
N LEU A 365 24.54 22.55 -18.66
CA LEU A 365 23.39 21.93 -18.03
C LEU A 365 23.81 20.89 -16.98
N SER A 366 24.69 19.96 -17.36
CA SER A 366 25.20 18.90 -16.48
C SER A 366 25.89 19.48 -15.24
N SER A 367 26.75 20.49 -15.43
CA SER A 367 27.44 21.17 -14.32
C SER A 367 26.48 21.90 -13.40
N SER A 368 25.45 22.53 -13.94
CA SER A 368 24.40 23.20 -13.18
C SER A 368 23.56 22.22 -12.37
N ILE A 369 23.14 21.10 -12.97
CA ILE A 369 22.39 20.02 -12.29
C ILE A 369 23.24 19.43 -11.17
N CYS A 370 24.50 19.06 -11.48
CA CYS A 370 25.44 18.50 -10.53
C CYS A 370 25.65 19.41 -9.30
N SER A 371 25.91 20.70 -9.58
CA SER A 371 26.11 21.69 -8.53
C SER A 371 24.90 21.83 -7.61
N TYR A 372 23.68 21.85 -8.18
CA TYR A 372 22.44 21.92 -7.43
C TYR A 372 22.20 20.66 -6.58
N LYS A 373 22.36 19.47 -7.16
CA LYS A 373 22.18 18.20 -6.46
C LYS A 373 23.18 18.05 -5.32
N ASN A 374 24.42 18.50 -5.49
CA ASN A 374 25.42 18.51 -4.42
C ASN A 374 25.00 19.40 -3.24
N THR A 375 24.44 20.59 -3.52
CA THR A 375 23.94 21.52 -2.50
C THR A 375 22.71 20.95 -1.78
N ASP A 376 21.83 20.27 -2.51
CA ASP A 376 20.61 19.64 -1.98
C ASP A 376 20.90 18.32 -1.21
N GLY A 377 22.18 17.88 -1.18
CA GLY A 377 22.61 16.65 -0.48
C GLY A 377 22.13 15.36 -1.15
N ALA A 378 21.72 15.44 -2.41
CA ALA A 378 21.28 14.29 -3.17
C ALA A 378 22.48 13.38 -3.53
N ARG A 379 22.26 12.06 -3.48
CA ARG A 379 23.24 11.10 -4.01
C ARG A 379 23.05 10.99 -5.52
N HIS A 380 24.09 11.27 -6.30
CA HIS A 380 24.07 11.14 -7.76
C HIS A 380 25.41 10.62 -8.28
N GLY A 381 25.38 10.02 -9.46
CA GLY A 381 26.59 9.64 -10.19
C GLY A 381 26.88 10.65 -11.28
N VAL A 382 28.15 10.84 -11.62
CA VAL A 382 28.59 11.80 -12.67
C VAL A 382 27.89 11.53 -14.01
N ASN A 383 27.69 10.26 -14.36
CA ASN A 383 26.99 9.91 -15.60
C ASN A 383 25.49 10.25 -15.57
N GLY A 384 24.86 10.16 -14.39
CA GLY A 384 23.44 10.50 -14.23
C GLY A 384 23.14 11.96 -14.57
N ASP A 385 23.98 12.90 -14.11
CA ASP A 385 23.78 14.31 -14.39
C ASP A 385 23.96 14.65 -15.89
N ASN A 386 24.82 13.92 -16.60
CA ASN A 386 24.96 14.07 -18.06
C ASN A 386 23.71 13.59 -18.79
N ILE A 387 23.15 12.47 -18.39
CA ILE A 387 21.93 11.93 -19.00
C ILE A 387 20.71 12.82 -18.68
N ASP A 388 20.64 13.34 -17.48
CA ASP A 388 19.65 14.36 -17.13
C ASP A 388 19.76 15.57 -18.06
N ALA A 389 20.99 16.10 -18.27
CA ALA A 389 21.24 17.21 -19.17
C ALA A 389 20.83 16.90 -20.61
N GLN A 390 21.15 15.69 -21.11
CA GLN A 390 20.77 15.23 -22.46
C GLN A 390 19.24 15.15 -22.61
N ASN A 391 18.54 14.60 -21.62
CA ASN A 391 17.07 14.52 -21.61
C ASN A 391 16.43 15.90 -21.54
N ILE A 392 16.96 16.82 -20.72
CA ILE A 392 16.48 18.20 -20.61
C ILE A 392 16.66 18.92 -21.97
N LEU A 393 17.86 18.87 -22.57
CA LEU A 393 18.12 19.50 -23.85
C LEU A 393 17.24 18.91 -24.97
N LEU A 394 17.03 17.58 -24.96
CA LEU A 394 16.13 16.90 -25.89
C LEU A 394 14.73 17.49 -25.83
N VAL A 395 14.18 17.60 -24.64
CA VAL A 395 12.82 18.10 -24.44
C VAL A 395 12.73 19.59 -24.76
N GLU A 396 13.71 20.40 -24.38
CA GLU A 396 13.77 21.83 -24.75
C GLU A 396 13.76 22.04 -26.24
N THR A 397 14.61 21.33 -26.94
CA THR A 397 14.71 21.44 -28.41
C THR A 397 13.40 20.99 -29.08
N LYS A 398 12.77 19.91 -28.58
CA LYS A 398 11.49 19.43 -29.14
C LYS A 398 10.30 20.34 -28.84
N ARG A 399 10.38 21.17 -27.80
CA ARG A 399 9.35 22.19 -27.51
C ARG A 399 9.32 23.32 -28.53
N ASP A 400 10.42 23.56 -29.24
CA ASP A 400 10.49 24.53 -30.31
C ASP A 400 9.95 25.91 -29.90
N GLY A 401 10.40 26.44 -28.76
CA GLY A 401 9.97 27.71 -28.19
C GLY A 401 8.56 27.74 -27.60
N LYS A 402 7.79 26.65 -27.66
CA LYS A 402 6.44 26.56 -27.07
C LYS A 402 6.53 26.17 -25.61
N ASN A 403 7.00 27.09 -24.80
CA ASN A 403 7.36 26.84 -23.39
C ASN A 403 6.85 27.93 -22.41
N SER A 404 5.83 28.69 -22.79
CA SER A 404 5.31 29.77 -21.93
C SER A 404 4.34 29.28 -20.84
N ASN A 405 3.62 28.20 -21.07
CA ASN A 405 2.71 27.60 -20.09
C ASN A 405 2.38 26.14 -20.42
N ILE A 406 1.77 25.44 -19.48
CA ILE A 406 1.38 24.04 -19.59
C ILE A 406 0.44 23.75 -20.79
N PHE A 407 -0.38 24.71 -21.21
CA PHE A 407 -1.35 24.50 -22.29
C PHE A 407 -0.66 24.43 -23.66
N GLN A 408 0.34 25.28 -23.88
CA GLN A 408 1.11 25.36 -25.12
C GLN A 408 2.19 24.27 -25.20
N THR A 409 2.75 23.91 -24.05
CA THR A 409 3.84 22.94 -23.95
C THR A 409 3.31 21.52 -24.11
N LYS A 410 3.94 20.73 -24.97
CA LYS A 410 3.55 19.34 -25.24
C LYS A 410 4.43 18.32 -24.53
N GLN A 411 5.73 18.58 -24.43
CA GLN A 411 6.73 17.63 -23.97
C GLN A 411 7.12 17.89 -22.51
N PHE A 412 7.17 16.80 -21.72
CA PHE A 412 7.59 16.81 -20.33
C PHE A 412 8.40 15.56 -20.00
N ILE A 413 9.17 15.61 -18.93
CA ILE A 413 9.84 14.44 -18.34
C ILE A 413 9.10 14.07 -17.07
N VAL A 414 8.74 12.82 -16.91
CA VAL A 414 8.23 12.26 -15.67
C VAL A 414 9.38 11.63 -14.91
N SER A 415 9.74 12.22 -13.78
CA SER A 415 10.79 11.72 -12.90
C SER A 415 10.33 11.67 -11.46
N THR A 416 10.95 10.82 -10.66
CA THR A 416 10.79 10.79 -9.20
C THR A 416 11.95 11.47 -8.48
N ASP A 417 12.88 12.05 -9.21
CA ASP A 417 13.99 12.83 -8.67
C ASP A 417 13.53 14.23 -8.27
N GLN A 418 13.42 14.43 -6.96
CA GLN A 418 12.99 15.70 -6.36
C GLN A 418 14.02 16.82 -6.59
N SER A 419 15.31 16.49 -6.59
CA SER A 419 16.39 17.46 -6.74
C SER A 419 16.45 17.97 -8.18
N LEU A 420 16.34 17.07 -9.16
CA LEU A 420 16.26 17.44 -10.58
C LEU A 420 15.02 18.31 -10.84
N ARG A 421 13.87 17.93 -10.25
CA ARG A 421 12.65 18.71 -10.37
C ARG A 421 12.84 20.12 -9.76
N ARG A 422 13.39 20.24 -8.53
CA ARG A 422 13.62 21.55 -7.90
C ARG A 422 14.55 22.41 -8.73
N TRP A 423 15.68 21.86 -9.19
CA TRP A 423 16.59 22.55 -10.10
C TRP A 423 15.87 23.10 -11.33
N ASP A 424 15.04 22.31 -12.00
CA ASP A 424 14.31 22.72 -13.19
C ASP A 424 13.30 23.84 -12.92
N TYR A 425 12.63 23.82 -11.78
CA TYR A 425 11.66 24.85 -11.39
C TYR A 425 12.31 26.19 -11.02
N TYR A 426 13.56 26.18 -10.56
CA TYR A 426 14.31 27.42 -10.31
C TYR A 426 14.81 28.12 -11.59
N ARG A 427 14.75 27.46 -12.73
CA ARG A 427 15.12 28.10 -14.00
C ARG A 427 14.13 29.21 -14.37
N ASN A 428 14.65 30.33 -14.85
CA ASN A 428 13.83 31.50 -15.18
C ASN A 428 13.16 31.39 -16.55
N SER A 429 11.93 31.89 -16.64
CA SER A 429 11.20 32.14 -17.90
C SER A 429 10.94 30.91 -18.79
N VAL A 430 11.01 29.70 -18.24
CA VAL A 430 10.76 28.46 -18.96
C VAL A 430 9.70 27.65 -18.22
N THR A 431 8.72 27.12 -18.94
CA THR A 431 7.79 26.13 -18.36
C THR A 431 8.59 24.90 -17.92
N PRO A 432 8.48 24.45 -16.68
CA PRO A 432 9.22 23.31 -16.18
C PRO A 432 9.09 22.08 -17.07
N ILE A 433 10.19 21.36 -17.18
CA ILE A 433 10.28 20.13 -17.98
C ILE A 433 9.98 18.91 -17.14
N VAL A 434 10.51 18.90 -15.90
CA VAL A 434 10.42 17.77 -14.98
C VAL A 434 9.16 17.85 -14.15
N ILE A 435 8.32 16.82 -14.22
CA ILE A 435 7.07 16.71 -13.48
C ILE A 435 7.12 15.46 -12.61
N LEU A 436 6.72 15.61 -11.34
CA LEU A 436 6.55 14.47 -10.45
C LEU A 436 5.23 13.72 -10.76
N PRO A 437 5.22 12.39 -10.58
CA PRO A 437 4.00 11.59 -10.72
C PRO A 437 2.82 12.13 -9.91
N SER A 438 3.03 12.51 -8.65
CA SER A 438 1.98 13.05 -7.77
C SER A 438 1.40 14.37 -8.29
N GLN A 439 2.21 15.24 -8.83
CA GLN A 439 1.76 16.52 -9.39
C GLN A 439 0.84 16.31 -10.59
N TRP A 440 1.23 15.42 -11.52
CA TRP A 440 0.39 15.16 -12.69
C TRP A 440 -0.84 14.34 -12.34
N LEU A 441 -0.77 13.42 -11.40
CA LEU A 441 -1.93 12.69 -10.89
C LEU A 441 -2.98 13.64 -10.30
N SER A 442 -2.57 14.66 -9.55
CA SER A 442 -3.51 15.63 -8.98
C SER A 442 -4.31 16.39 -10.05
N ILE A 443 -3.73 16.54 -11.27
CA ILE A 443 -4.41 17.12 -12.42
C ILE A 443 -5.29 16.06 -13.11
N LEU A 444 -4.75 14.88 -13.43
CA LEU A 444 -5.46 13.85 -14.18
C LEU A 444 -6.69 13.32 -13.44
N LEU A 445 -6.57 13.05 -12.14
CA LEU A 445 -7.66 12.53 -11.33
C LEU A 445 -8.85 13.51 -11.15
N ARG A 446 -8.75 14.71 -11.69
CA ARG A 446 -9.89 15.63 -11.78
C ARG A 446 -10.86 15.24 -12.89
N TYR A 447 -10.36 14.65 -13.96
CA TYR A 447 -11.07 14.43 -15.21
C TYR A 447 -11.33 12.97 -15.55
N ILE A 448 -10.66 12.04 -14.86
CA ILE A 448 -10.72 10.60 -15.10
C ILE A 448 -11.41 9.94 -13.92
N ASN A 449 -12.01 8.77 -14.16
CA ASN A 449 -12.61 7.97 -13.09
C ASN A 449 -11.55 7.66 -12.01
N ARG A 450 -11.95 7.85 -10.77
CA ARG A 450 -11.11 7.70 -9.58
C ARG A 450 -11.52 6.47 -8.81
N SER A 451 -10.50 5.78 -8.31
CA SER A 451 -10.66 4.66 -7.39
C SER A 451 -9.88 4.92 -6.09
N ASN A 452 -10.14 4.14 -5.07
CA ASN A 452 -9.36 4.20 -3.83
C ASN A 452 -7.88 3.90 -4.07
N ASP A 453 -7.57 3.02 -5.02
CA ASP A 453 -6.20 2.70 -5.39
C ASP A 453 -5.45 3.90 -6.01
N ASP A 454 -6.16 4.78 -6.70
CA ASP A 454 -5.56 5.99 -7.25
C ASP A 454 -5.14 6.96 -6.14
N PHE A 455 -5.99 7.16 -5.13
CA PHE A 455 -5.65 7.98 -3.96
C PHE A 455 -4.53 7.35 -3.13
N LYS A 456 -4.56 6.04 -2.94
CA LYS A 456 -3.49 5.29 -2.28
C LYS A 456 -2.18 5.40 -3.04
N SER A 457 -2.22 5.28 -4.36
CA SER A 457 -1.06 5.48 -5.24
C SER A 457 -0.50 6.89 -5.11
N PHE A 458 -1.37 7.91 -5.19
CA PHE A 458 -0.97 9.31 -5.02
C PHE A 458 -0.25 9.55 -3.69
N VAL A 459 -0.88 9.19 -2.57
CA VAL A 459 -0.32 9.40 -1.23
C VAL A 459 1.02 8.68 -1.08
N SER A 460 1.14 7.51 -1.64
CA SER A 460 2.37 6.75 -1.52
C SER A 460 3.56 7.31 -2.32
N PHE A 461 3.36 8.22 -3.28
CA PHE A 461 4.45 9.00 -3.89
C PHE A 461 4.99 10.10 -2.96
N LEU A 462 4.29 10.43 -1.89
CA LEU A 462 4.66 11.48 -0.94
C LEU A 462 5.63 10.99 0.15
N ASN A 463 5.88 9.70 0.26
CA ASN A 463 6.75 9.11 1.28
C ASN A 463 8.15 9.76 1.26
N LEU A 464 8.60 10.17 2.44
CA LEU A 464 9.93 10.73 2.64
C LEU A 464 10.99 9.63 2.64
N PRO A 465 12.24 9.92 2.21
CA PRO A 465 13.34 8.98 2.35
C PRO A 465 13.55 8.62 3.83
N SER A 466 13.66 7.33 4.15
CA SER A 466 13.99 6.91 5.52
C SER A 466 15.36 7.44 5.91
N GLY A 467 15.43 8.05 7.11
CA GLY A 467 16.66 8.68 7.61
C GLY A 467 17.68 7.72 8.22
N GLU A 468 17.37 6.42 8.30
CA GLU A 468 18.32 5.43 8.80
C GLU A 468 19.43 5.20 7.77
N SER A 469 20.67 5.09 8.26
CA SER A 469 21.81 4.67 7.46
C SER A 469 21.60 3.20 7.04
N GLN A 470 20.92 3.01 5.92
CA GLN A 470 20.77 1.69 5.34
C GLN A 470 22.13 1.20 4.88
N ILE A 471 22.45 -0.05 5.22
CA ILE A 471 23.62 -0.70 4.65
C ILE A 471 23.43 -0.74 3.15
N ASP A 472 24.47 -0.34 2.43
CA ASP A 472 24.49 -0.41 0.98
C ASP A 472 24.30 -1.88 0.54
N SER A 473 23.38 -2.13 -0.36
CA SER A 473 23.06 -3.48 -0.85
C SER A 473 24.28 -4.15 -1.49
N GLU A 474 25.16 -3.38 -2.14
CA GLU A 474 26.39 -3.89 -2.71
C GLU A 474 27.33 -4.42 -1.60
N LYS A 475 27.53 -3.65 -0.55
CA LYS A 475 28.33 -4.08 0.60
C LYS A 475 27.74 -5.31 1.28
N LEU A 476 26.41 -5.36 1.37
CA LEU A 476 25.71 -6.52 1.89
C LEU A 476 25.92 -7.76 1.01
N HIS A 477 25.88 -7.58 -0.33
CA HIS A 477 26.19 -8.65 -1.26
C HIS A 477 27.62 -9.20 -1.05
N ILE A 478 28.60 -8.32 -0.88
CA ILE A 478 29.99 -8.69 -0.61
C ILE A 478 30.13 -9.44 0.73
N ILE A 479 29.44 -8.98 1.76
CA ILE A 479 29.40 -9.65 3.06
C ILE A 479 28.81 -11.05 2.92
N LEU A 480 27.69 -11.21 2.23
CA LEU A 480 27.10 -12.52 2.01
C LEU A 480 28.00 -13.45 1.19
N ALA A 481 28.71 -12.92 0.21
CA ALA A 481 29.71 -13.67 -0.55
C ALA A 481 30.84 -14.16 0.38
N GLY A 482 31.39 -13.30 1.23
CA GLY A 482 32.42 -13.68 2.22
C GLY A 482 31.94 -14.76 3.18
N ILE A 483 30.70 -14.69 3.66
CA ILE A 483 30.12 -15.73 4.52
C ILE A 483 29.97 -17.05 3.76
N SER A 484 29.54 -16.99 2.48
CA SER A 484 29.33 -18.20 1.67
C SER A 484 30.59 -18.95 1.34
N GLU A 485 31.75 -18.25 1.29
CA GLU A 485 33.04 -18.88 1.12
C GLU A 485 33.48 -19.64 2.38
N MET A 486 33.01 -19.26 3.56
CA MET A 486 33.38 -19.86 4.83
C MET A 486 32.49 -21.04 5.21
N THR A 487 31.22 -21.02 4.85
CA THR A 487 30.29 -22.10 5.16
C THR A 487 29.16 -22.19 4.17
N GLU A 488 28.76 -23.43 3.84
CA GLU A 488 27.62 -23.75 2.98
C GLU A 488 26.35 -24.08 3.80
N ASN A 489 26.50 -24.23 5.10
CA ASN A 489 25.40 -24.57 5.98
C ASN A 489 24.55 -23.32 6.27
N PHE A 490 23.26 -23.38 5.94
CA PHE A 490 22.30 -22.28 6.10
C PHE A 490 22.23 -21.78 7.55
N GLU A 491 22.16 -22.67 8.53
CA GLU A 491 22.08 -22.29 9.95
C GLU A 491 23.35 -21.59 10.44
N GLN A 492 24.50 -21.98 9.91
CA GLN A 492 25.78 -21.29 10.22
C GLN A 492 25.83 -19.93 9.54
N GLN A 493 25.40 -19.82 8.27
CA GLN A 493 25.30 -18.54 7.56
C GLN A 493 24.39 -17.58 8.32
N ARG A 494 23.21 -18.06 8.74
CA ARG A 494 22.24 -17.30 9.53
C ARG A 494 22.82 -16.83 10.86
N PHE A 495 23.52 -17.72 11.57
CA PHE A 495 24.19 -17.38 12.82
C PHE A 495 25.22 -16.26 12.64
N ILE A 496 26.07 -16.36 11.60
CA ILE A 496 27.08 -15.33 11.31
C ILE A 496 26.42 -13.98 10.99
N VAL A 497 25.36 -13.98 10.17
CA VAL A 497 24.60 -12.77 9.85
C VAL A 497 23.98 -12.15 11.10
N GLN A 498 23.40 -12.96 11.98
CA GLN A 498 22.88 -12.47 13.26
C GLN A 498 23.95 -11.85 14.14
N ALA A 499 25.12 -12.49 14.24
CA ALA A 499 26.27 -11.96 14.99
C ALA A 499 26.77 -10.63 14.40
N LEU A 500 26.83 -10.50 13.08
CA LEU A 500 27.18 -9.26 12.38
C LEU A 500 26.22 -8.12 12.70
N VAL A 501 24.92 -8.40 12.63
CA VAL A 501 23.88 -7.40 12.94
C VAL A 501 23.94 -6.99 14.41
N GLN A 502 24.12 -7.93 15.34
CA GLN A 502 24.23 -7.61 16.77
C GLN A 502 25.44 -6.71 17.06
N LYS A 503 26.52 -6.90 16.35
CA LYS A 503 27.74 -6.07 16.44
C LYS A 503 27.69 -4.84 15.53
N LYS A 504 26.53 -4.52 14.94
CA LYS A 504 26.33 -3.37 14.04
C LYS A 504 27.37 -3.27 12.92
N PHE A 505 27.87 -4.42 12.44
CA PHE A 505 28.91 -4.53 11.42
C PHE A 505 30.25 -3.86 11.79
N ASP A 506 30.52 -3.75 13.10
CA ASP A 506 31.74 -3.14 13.62
C ASP A 506 33.01 -3.78 13.01
N GLY A 507 33.93 -2.92 12.58
CA GLY A 507 35.18 -3.35 11.94
C GLY A 507 35.04 -3.84 10.49
N ILE A 508 33.82 -3.95 9.92
CA ILE A 508 33.60 -4.39 8.54
C ILE A 508 33.17 -3.22 7.66
N LEU A 509 32.22 -2.39 8.10
CA LEU A 509 31.65 -1.29 7.34
C LEU A 509 32.17 0.08 7.81
N GLU A 510 33.47 0.27 7.89
CA GLU A 510 34.05 1.58 8.17
C GLU A 510 34.09 2.46 6.90
N LYS A 511 34.12 3.80 7.10
CA LYS A 511 34.23 4.74 5.97
C LYS A 511 35.55 4.53 5.22
N GLY A 512 35.46 4.33 3.91
CA GLY A 512 36.62 4.23 3.02
C GLY A 512 37.20 2.82 2.84
N VAL A 513 36.60 1.79 3.46
CA VAL A 513 37.02 0.39 3.25
C VAL A 513 36.65 -0.06 1.85
N LYS A 514 37.58 -0.68 1.14
CA LYS A 514 37.42 -1.23 -0.21
C LYS A 514 36.65 -2.56 -0.16
N ASP A 515 36.03 -2.90 -1.27
CA ASP A 515 35.20 -4.11 -1.42
C ASP A 515 35.97 -5.39 -1.11
N ASP A 516 37.20 -5.54 -1.59
CA ASP A 516 38.07 -6.69 -1.29
C ASP A 516 38.37 -6.80 0.19
N GLU A 517 38.54 -5.67 0.85
CA GLU A 517 38.81 -5.61 2.29
C GLU A 517 37.56 -5.95 3.10
N ILE A 518 36.38 -5.54 2.66
CA ILE A 518 35.11 -5.95 3.27
C ILE A 518 34.92 -7.46 3.16
N LEU A 519 35.23 -8.04 2.01
CA LEU A 519 35.20 -9.49 1.79
C LEU A 519 36.11 -10.23 2.79
N GLU A 520 37.36 -9.83 2.86
CA GLU A 520 38.36 -10.48 3.75
C GLU A 520 38.02 -10.28 5.23
N ARG A 521 37.64 -9.10 5.65
CA ARG A 521 37.21 -8.84 7.04
C ARG A 521 36.00 -9.70 7.41
N THR A 522 35.07 -9.88 6.46
CA THR A 522 33.87 -10.73 6.65
C THR A 522 34.26 -12.20 6.79
N LYS A 523 35.18 -12.72 5.95
CA LYS A 523 35.69 -14.08 6.08
C LYS A 523 36.36 -14.32 7.44
N ASN A 524 37.22 -13.39 7.86
CA ASN A 524 37.90 -13.49 9.15
C ASN A 524 36.90 -13.45 10.32
N PHE A 525 35.88 -12.57 10.23
CA PHE A 525 34.81 -12.51 11.22
C PHE A 525 34.05 -13.84 11.27
N ALA A 526 33.61 -14.33 10.10
CA ALA A 526 32.83 -15.57 9.98
C ALA A 526 33.63 -16.76 10.56
N LYS A 527 34.93 -16.84 10.26
CA LYS A 527 35.84 -17.86 10.81
C LYS A 527 35.89 -17.80 12.33
N THR A 528 36.10 -16.60 12.87
CA THR A 528 36.22 -16.39 14.33
C THR A 528 34.91 -16.74 15.06
N GLU A 529 33.74 -16.37 14.49
CA GLU A 529 32.46 -16.69 15.12
C GLU A 529 32.13 -18.19 15.03
N LEU A 530 32.52 -18.87 13.94
CA LEU A 530 32.39 -20.32 13.84
C LEU A 530 33.31 -21.07 14.82
N GLU A 531 34.55 -20.62 14.95
CA GLU A 531 35.51 -21.19 15.92
C GLU A 531 34.99 -21.04 17.36
N LYS A 532 34.51 -19.85 17.75
CA LYS A 532 33.86 -19.63 19.05
C LYS A 532 32.68 -20.55 19.30
N LYS A 533 31.85 -20.73 18.28
CA LYS A 533 30.68 -21.61 18.38
C LYS A 533 31.11 -23.09 18.55
N VAL A 534 32.16 -23.51 17.87
CA VAL A 534 32.73 -24.86 18.04
C VAL A 534 33.30 -25.04 19.44
N GLU A 535 34.02 -24.05 19.95
CA GLU A 535 34.55 -24.06 21.34
C GLU A 535 33.40 -24.08 22.37
N GLU A 536 32.37 -23.29 22.16
CA GLU A 536 31.17 -23.26 23.03
C GLU A 536 30.42 -24.61 23.03
N ILE A 537 30.29 -25.23 21.85
CA ILE A 537 29.71 -26.56 21.74
C ILE A 537 30.64 -27.62 22.36
N GLY A 538 31.97 -27.49 22.16
CA GLY A 538 32.97 -28.37 22.76
C GLY A 538 32.96 -28.31 24.28
N SER A 539 32.95 -27.11 24.85
CA SER A 539 32.84 -26.89 26.30
C SER A 539 31.54 -27.41 26.90
N LYS A 540 30.42 -27.18 26.21
CA LYS A 540 29.12 -27.74 26.60
C LYS A 540 29.10 -29.26 26.51
N HIS A 541 29.75 -29.81 25.51
CA HIS A 541 29.89 -31.27 25.36
C HIS A 541 30.76 -31.88 26.47
N GLU A 542 31.87 -31.24 26.81
CA GLU A 542 32.72 -31.67 27.94
C GLU A 542 31.96 -31.53 29.27
N THR A 543 31.24 -30.45 29.49
CA THR A 543 30.38 -30.25 30.68
C THR A 543 29.30 -31.32 30.75
N LEU A 544 28.59 -31.57 29.66
CA LEU A 544 27.58 -32.62 29.58
C LEU A 544 28.17 -34.02 29.75
N LYS A 545 29.40 -34.25 29.24
CA LYS A 545 30.13 -35.53 29.42
C LYS A 545 30.54 -35.70 30.86
N SER A 546 31.08 -34.67 31.51
CA SER A 546 31.43 -34.69 32.95
C SER A 546 30.18 -34.87 33.85
N GLU A 547 29.06 -34.21 33.50
CA GLU A 547 27.77 -34.42 34.16
C GLU A 547 27.23 -35.83 33.93
N LEU A 548 27.38 -36.37 32.70
CA LEU A 548 27.01 -37.73 32.38
C LEU A 548 27.87 -38.75 33.15
N ASP A 549 29.15 -38.54 33.24
CA ASP A 549 30.11 -39.40 33.99
C ASP A 549 29.87 -39.30 35.49
N THR A 550 29.55 -38.10 35.99
CA THR A 550 29.15 -37.91 37.39
C THR A 550 27.76 -38.54 37.66
N HIS A 551 26.83 -38.42 36.70
CA HIS A 551 25.55 -39.13 36.79
C HIS A 551 25.70 -40.63 36.66
N LYS A 552 26.61 -41.13 35.82
CA LYS A 552 26.93 -42.57 35.76
C LYS A 552 27.50 -43.08 37.09
N GLN A 553 28.44 -42.36 37.69
CA GLN A 553 29.00 -42.71 39.00
C GLN A 553 27.96 -42.64 40.10
N THR A 554 27.16 -41.57 40.16
CA THR A 554 26.07 -41.47 41.15
C THR A 554 24.90 -42.42 40.86
N THR A 555 24.77 -42.87 39.59
CA THR A 555 23.74 -43.85 39.22
C THR A 555 24.19 -45.26 39.53
N THR A 556 25.50 -45.57 39.39
CA THR A 556 26.07 -46.86 39.79
C THR A 556 25.94 -47.06 41.31
N ASP A 557 26.24 -46.01 42.10
CA ASP A 557 26.04 -46.02 43.56
C ASP A 557 24.56 -46.07 43.99
N LYS A 558 23.64 -45.60 43.11
CA LYS A 558 22.19 -45.67 43.33
C LYS A 558 21.56 -46.93 42.78
N ILE A 559 22.16 -47.56 41.76
CA ILE A 559 21.63 -48.82 41.16
C ILE A 559 21.77 -49.95 42.16
N ASP A 560 22.90 -50.04 42.92
CA ASP A 560 23.06 -51.00 43.99
C ASP A 560 22.05 -50.81 45.13
N GLY A 561 21.52 -49.59 45.35
CA GLY A 561 20.49 -49.27 46.30
C GLY A 561 19.05 -49.35 45.76
N LEU A 562 18.88 -49.35 44.45
CA LEU A 562 17.58 -49.29 43.78
C LEU A 562 17.07 -50.62 43.18
N GLU A 563 17.95 -51.61 43.01
CA GLU A 563 17.50 -52.95 42.57
C GLU A 563 16.48 -53.57 43.52
N LEU A 564 16.53 -53.23 44.80
CA LEU A 564 15.54 -53.65 45.79
C LEU A 564 14.23 -52.84 45.76
N LYS A 565 14.26 -51.61 45.26
CA LYS A 565 13.04 -50.77 45.12
C LYS A 565 12.42 -50.84 43.72
N THR A 566 13.13 -51.30 42.72
CA THR A 566 12.69 -51.25 41.30
C THR A 566 11.67 -52.34 41.01
N ASN A 567 11.70 -53.47 41.74
CA ASN A 567 10.70 -54.52 41.59
C ASN A 567 9.30 -54.13 42.11
N GLU A 568 9.22 -53.23 43.09
CA GLU A 568 7.92 -52.72 43.59
C GLU A 568 7.41 -51.54 42.74
N GLN A 569 8.33 -50.73 42.18
CA GLN A 569 7.91 -49.58 41.36
C GLN A 569 7.64 -49.96 39.90
N SER A 570 8.31 -50.99 39.36
CA SER A 570 7.99 -51.48 38.00
C SER A 570 6.58 -52.08 37.97
N GLN A 571 6.15 -52.79 39.03
CA GLN A 571 4.80 -53.27 39.13
C GLN A 571 3.77 -52.14 39.24
N LYS A 572 4.10 -51.05 39.98
CA LYS A 572 3.21 -49.88 40.09
C LYS A 572 3.20 -49.03 38.83
N LEU A 573 4.35 -48.93 38.09
CA LEU A 573 4.39 -48.21 36.81
C LEU A 573 3.61 -48.92 35.71
N THR A 574 3.80 -50.24 35.65
CA THR A 574 3.05 -51.07 34.68
C THR A 574 1.54 -51.00 35.00
N GLN A 575 1.18 -50.98 36.28
CA GLN A 575 -0.20 -50.78 36.68
C GLN A 575 -0.75 -49.39 36.32
N LYS A 576 0.05 -48.34 36.55
CA LYS A 576 -0.34 -46.95 36.18
C LYS A 576 -0.36 -46.72 34.66
N GLU A 577 0.59 -47.30 33.92
CA GLU A 577 0.55 -47.25 32.46
C GLU A 577 -0.68 -47.97 31.90
N GLN A 578 -1.00 -49.12 32.52
CA GLN A 578 -2.22 -49.85 32.18
C GLN A 578 -3.48 -49.06 32.54
N GLU A 579 -3.48 -48.40 33.72
CA GLU A 579 -4.56 -47.53 34.14
C GLU A 579 -4.67 -46.28 33.23
N ASN A 580 -3.54 -45.66 32.86
CA ASN A 580 -3.53 -44.51 31.96
C ASN A 580 -3.97 -44.89 30.54
N LYS A 581 -3.52 -46.07 30.07
CA LYS A 581 -3.99 -46.60 28.79
C LYS A 581 -5.49 -46.89 28.81
N ASN A 582 -5.96 -47.52 29.86
CA ASN A 582 -7.39 -47.81 30.06
C ASN A 582 -8.20 -46.51 30.23
N LEU A 583 -7.62 -45.51 30.91
CA LEU A 583 -8.27 -44.21 31.07
C LEU A 583 -8.33 -43.46 29.74
N LYS A 584 -7.24 -43.51 28.96
CA LYS A 584 -7.20 -42.87 27.63
C LYS A 584 -8.17 -43.57 26.67
N GLU A 585 -8.20 -44.90 26.67
CA GLU A 585 -9.16 -45.68 25.89
C GLU A 585 -10.61 -45.41 26.34
N THR A 586 -10.85 -45.27 27.65
CA THR A 586 -12.17 -44.89 28.17
C THR A 586 -12.58 -43.47 27.82
N LEU A 587 -11.65 -42.54 27.84
CA LEU A 587 -11.90 -41.15 27.41
C LEU A 587 -12.14 -41.07 25.90
N GLN A 588 -11.36 -41.81 25.11
CA GLN A 588 -11.60 -41.94 23.67
C GLN A 588 -12.96 -42.52 23.38
N ALA A 589 -13.28 -43.64 24.06
CA ALA A 589 -14.58 -44.29 23.92
C ALA A 589 -15.74 -43.40 24.35
N LYS A 590 -15.53 -42.61 25.42
CA LYS A 590 -16.53 -41.64 25.88
C LYS A 590 -16.72 -40.53 24.88
N HIS A 591 -15.64 -39.96 24.37
CA HIS A 591 -15.69 -38.91 23.35
C HIS A 591 -16.39 -39.37 22.07
N ILE A 592 -16.04 -40.59 21.58
CA ILE A 592 -16.69 -41.15 20.44
C ILE A 592 -18.19 -41.41 20.73
N LYS A 593 -18.51 -41.87 21.93
CA LYS A 593 -19.90 -42.11 22.34
C LYS A 593 -20.72 -40.82 22.39
N GLU A 594 -20.15 -39.76 22.94
CA GLU A 594 -20.78 -38.42 23.00
C GLU A 594 -21.01 -37.88 21.58
N LYS A 595 -19.98 -37.89 20.75
CA LYS A 595 -20.09 -37.43 19.34
C LYS A 595 -21.09 -38.24 18.54
N ILE A 596 -21.13 -39.54 18.72
CA ILE A 596 -22.14 -40.41 18.09
C ILE A 596 -23.54 -40.14 18.63
N ALA A 597 -23.67 -39.82 19.91
CA ALA A 597 -24.95 -39.42 20.48
C ALA A 597 -25.44 -38.10 19.87
N ASP A 598 -24.53 -37.09 19.74
CA ASP A 598 -24.85 -35.84 19.08
C ASP A 598 -25.17 -36.00 17.59
N TRP A 599 -24.45 -36.92 16.88
CA TRP A 599 -24.76 -37.24 15.49
C TRP A 599 -26.15 -37.90 15.35
N LYS A 600 -26.58 -38.72 16.32
CA LYS A 600 -27.92 -39.36 16.34
C LYS A 600 -29.03 -38.39 16.78
N ARG A 601 -28.71 -37.37 17.55
CA ARG A 601 -29.66 -36.45 18.20
C ARG A 601 -30.71 -35.83 17.25
N PRO A 602 -30.35 -35.34 16.05
CA PRO A 602 -31.36 -34.82 15.13
C PRO A 602 -32.38 -35.88 14.69
N ALA A 603 -31.95 -37.15 14.55
CA ALA A 603 -32.84 -38.22 14.15
C ALA A 603 -33.84 -38.59 15.26
N TYR A 604 -33.45 -38.50 16.53
CA TYR A 604 -34.35 -38.73 17.66
C TYR A 604 -35.47 -37.69 17.75
N TRP A 605 -35.20 -36.44 17.35
CA TRP A 605 -36.20 -35.38 17.30
C TRP A 605 -37.09 -35.44 16.05
N LEU A 606 -36.54 -35.91 14.94
CA LEU A 606 -37.25 -36.01 13.66
C LEU A 606 -38.20 -37.24 13.65
N LEU A 607 -37.85 -38.34 14.30
CA LEU A 607 -38.59 -39.58 14.25
C LEU A 607 -40.01 -39.44 14.86
N PRO A 608 -40.20 -38.86 16.06
CA PRO A 608 -41.56 -38.63 16.59
C PRO A 608 -42.36 -37.64 15.72
N LEU A 609 -41.70 -36.66 15.13
CA LEU A 609 -42.37 -35.70 14.26
C LEU A 609 -42.88 -36.38 12.99
N ILE A 610 -42.07 -37.27 12.38
CA ILE A 610 -42.49 -38.09 11.23
C ILE A 610 -43.60 -39.07 11.64
N GLY A 611 -43.47 -39.65 12.86
CA GLY A 611 -44.51 -40.52 13.40
C GLY A 611 -45.86 -39.80 13.55
N LEU A 612 -45.87 -38.58 14.06
CA LEU A 612 -47.09 -37.75 14.18
C LEU A 612 -47.70 -37.48 12.80
N ILE A 613 -46.87 -37.16 11.81
CA ILE A 613 -47.34 -36.90 10.44
C ILE A 613 -47.95 -38.18 9.85
N LEU A 614 -47.30 -39.34 10.04
CA LEU A 614 -47.81 -40.62 9.53
C LEU A 614 -49.11 -41.04 10.25
N VAL A 615 -49.19 -40.83 11.60
CA VAL A 615 -50.41 -41.11 12.35
C VAL A 615 -51.53 -40.18 11.88
N PHE A 616 -51.24 -38.90 11.69
CA PHE A 616 -52.21 -37.95 11.16
C PHE A 616 -52.73 -38.42 9.78
N TYR A 617 -51.82 -38.82 8.87
CA TYR A 617 -52.18 -39.37 7.58
C TYR A 617 -53.00 -40.68 7.67
N PHE A 618 -52.61 -41.57 8.59
CA PHE A 618 -53.33 -42.82 8.85
C PHE A 618 -54.75 -42.58 9.42
N LEU A 619 -54.87 -41.68 10.38
CA LEU A 619 -56.18 -41.26 10.90
C LEU A 619 -57.06 -40.66 9.80
N GLN A 620 -56.50 -39.92 8.87
CA GLN A 620 -57.23 -39.38 7.70
C GLN A 620 -57.70 -40.53 6.75
N LEU A 621 -56.98 -41.62 6.68
CA LEU A 621 -57.40 -42.77 5.86
C LEU A 621 -58.48 -43.64 6.55
N CYS A 622 -58.45 -43.72 7.89
CA CYS A 622 -59.35 -44.62 8.67
C CYS A 622 -60.69 -43.92 8.98
N CYS A 623 -60.72 -42.59 9.11
CA CYS A 623 -61.90 -41.87 9.52
C CYS A 623 -62.52 -41.15 8.30
N SER A 624 -63.30 -41.85 7.52
CA SER A 624 -63.96 -41.35 6.32
C SER A 624 -64.92 -40.20 6.56
N ASP A 625 -65.55 -40.15 7.75
CA ASP A 625 -66.58 -39.17 8.10
C ASP A 625 -66.06 -37.92 8.79
N TRP A 626 -64.73 -37.72 8.84
CA TRP A 626 -64.14 -36.55 9.49
C TRP A 626 -64.21 -35.31 8.58
N GLU A 627 -64.88 -34.26 9.05
CA GLU A 627 -65.16 -33.00 8.31
C GLU A 627 -63.86 -32.36 7.74
N TYR A 628 -62.72 -32.61 8.37
CA TYR A 628 -61.42 -32.09 7.93
C TYR A 628 -60.49 -33.16 7.29
N ASN A 629 -61.11 -34.19 6.66
CA ASN A 629 -60.32 -35.24 6.01
C ASN A 629 -59.74 -34.74 4.68
N TYR A 630 -58.51 -34.25 4.71
CA TYR A 630 -57.78 -33.74 3.54
C TYR A 630 -57.45 -34.82 2.52
N VAL A 631 -57.14 -36.04 2.98
CA VAL A 631 -56.80 -37.14 2.09
C VAL A 631 -57.98 -37.53 1.22
N GLN A 632 -59.17 -37.62 1.80
CA GLN A 632 -60.35 -37.96 1.07
C GLN A 632 -60.80 -36.81 0.13
N LYS A 633 -60.71 -35.57 0.57
CA LYS A 633 -60.94 -34.41 -0.27
C LYS A 633 -59.97 -34.35 -1.44
N LEU A 634 -58.72 -34.71 -1.23
CA LEU A 634 -57.71 -34.79 -2.26
C LEU A 634 -57.97 -35.91 -3.26
N VAL A 635 -58.33 -37.11 -2.82
CA VAL A 635 -58.71 -38.23 -3.68
C VAL A 635 -59.89 -37.87 -4.52
N THR A 636 -60.97 -37.30 -3.90
CA THR A 636 -62.16 -36.86 -4.61
C THR A 636 -61.84 -35.74 -5.60
N PHE A 637 -60.94 -34.80 -5.25
CA PHE A 637 -60.47 -33.77 -6.16
C PHE A 637 -59.71 -34.34 -7.37
N ILE A 638 -58.89 -35.35 -7.15
CA ILE A 638 -58.12 -36.05 -8.21
C ILE A 638 -59.07 -36.77 -9.15
N ASP A 639 -60.08 -37.43 -8.59
CA ASP A 639 -61.03 -38.25 -9.37
C ASP A 639 -62.10 -37.44 -10.09
N THR A 640 -62.54 -36.32 -9.52
CA THR A 640 -63.68 -35.57 -10.03
C THR A 640 -63.30 -34.28 -10.79
N ASN A 641 -62.04 -33.84 -10.69
CA ASN A 641 -61.65 -32.57 -11.32
C ASN A 641 -61.51 -32.73 -12.85
N PRO A 642 -62.22 -31.93 -13.65
CA PRO A 642 -62.20 -32.02 -15.12
C PRO A 642 -60.87 -31.57 -15.75
N SER A 643 -60.05 -30.80 -15.00
CA SER A 643 -58.75 -30.29 -15.50
C SER A 643 -57.64 -31.36 -15.26
N GLU A 644 -57.17 -31.95 -16.33
CA GLU A 644 -56.08 -32.92 -16.29
C GLU A 644 -54.79 -32.35 -15.69
N THR A 645 -54.45 -31.10 -16.05
CA THR A 645 -53.25 -30.39 -15.52
C THR A 645 -53.32 -30.17 -14.01
N LYS A 646 -54.48 -29.90 -13.44
CA LYS A 646 -54.64 -29.74 -11.99
C LYS A 646 -54.56 -31.04 -11.24
N ARG A 647 -55.10 -32.13 -11.83
CA ARG A 647 -54.96 -33.49 -11.26
C ARG A 647 -53.51 -33.94 -11.23
N ASP A 648 -52.78 -33.73 -12.33
CA ASP A 648 -51.37 -34.13 -12.43
C ASP A 648 -50.47 -33.28 -11.52
N LEU A 649 -50.74 -31.99 -11.36
CA LEU A 649 -50.08 -31.12 -10.42
C LEU A 649 -50.24 -31.64 -8.97
N MET A 650 -51.48 -32.01 -8.59
CA MET A 650 -51.75 -32.49 -7.22
C MET A 650 -51.16 -33.87 -6.96
N LYS A 651 -51.16 -34.77 -7.97
CA LYS A 651 -50.42 -36.03 -7.89
C LYS A 651 -48.91 -35.80 -7.72
N GLY A 652 -48.38 -34.82 -8.45
CA GLY A 652 -46.97 -34.42 -8.36
C GLY A 652 -46.60 -33.88 -6.97
N ILE A 653 -47.42 -33.06 -6.36
CA ILE A 653 -47.22 -32.51 -5.01
C ILE A 653 -47.21 -33.66 -3.97
N ASN A 654 -48.20 -34.59 -4.08
CA ASN A 654 -48.21 -35.74 -3.17
C ASN A 654 -47.04 -36.66 -3.36
N GLY A 655 -46.58 -36.89 -4.59
CA GLY A 655 -45.39 -37.65 -4.89
C GLY A 655 -44.14 -37.01 -4.27
N ALA A 656 -44.01 -35.70 -4.38
CA ALA A 656 -42.92 -34.95 -3.78
C ALA A 656 -42.94 -35.03 -2.22
N LEU A 657 -44.12 -34.94 -1.62
CA LEU A 657 -44.28 -35.06 -0.15
C LEU A 657 -43.90 -36.46 0.32
N ALA A 658 -44.34 -37.50 -0.39
CA ALA A 658 -43.99 -38.90 -0.09
C ALA A 658 -42.47 -39.11 -0.19
N LEU A 659 -41.82 -38.57 -1.22
CA LEU A 659 -40.36 -38.65 -1.40
C LEU A 659 -39.63 -37.91 -0.27
N ALA A 660 -40.15 -36.73 0.17
CA ALA A 660 -39.56 -36.01 1.28
C ALA A 660 -39.63 -36.79 2.61
N ILE A 661 -40.80 -37.43 2.88
CA ILE A 661 -40.97 -38.26 4.08
C ILE A 661 -40.05 -39.50 3.98
N ALA A 662 -39.98 -40.15 2.82
CA ALA A 662 -39.09 -41.30 2.61
C ALA A 662 -37.60 -40.91 2.81
N SER A 663 -37.21 -39.74 2.33
CA SER A 663 -35.83 -39.22 2.51
C SER A 663 -35.52 -38.91 3.97
N LEU A 664 -36.48 -38.38 4.71
CA LEU A 664 -36.33 -38.12 6.16
C LEU A 664 -36.27 -39.43 6.95
N LEU A 665 -37.11 -40.43 6.60
CA LEU A 665 -37.05 -41.76 7.18
C LEU A 665 -35.73 -42.45 6.90
N TYR A 666 -35.22 -42.33 5.67
CA TYR A 666 -33.91 -42.87 5.30
C TYR A 666 -32.79 -42.15 6.08
N PHE A 667 -32.89 -40.86 6.27
CA PHE A 667 -31.96 -40.10 7.12
C PHE A 667 -31.97 -40.60 8.57
N CYS A 668 -33.15 -40.79 9.15
CA CYS A 668 -33.31 -41.36 10.49
C CYS A 668 -32.79 -42.79 10.57
N TRP A 669 -33.09 -43.61 9.56
CA TRP A 669 -32.59 -45.00 9.47
C TRP A 669 -31.06 -45.03 9.44
N CYS A 670 -30.44 -44.19 8.61
CA CYS A 670 -28.98 -44.10 8.52
C CYS A 670 -28.33 -43.77 9.86
N ARG A 671 -28.96 -42.88 10.64
CA ARG A 671 -28.41 -42.42 11.93
C ARG A 671 -28.76 -43.27 13.13
N LEU A 672 -29.90 -43.91 13.12
CA LEU A 672 -30.38 -44.69 14.28
C LEU A 672 -30.21 -46.23 14.14
N ILE A 673 -30.34 -46.76 12.94
CA ILE A 673 -30.42 -48.20 12.72
C ILE A 673 -29.22 -48.74 11.93
N SER A 674 -28.69 -47.97 10.97
CA SER A 674 -27.62 -48.45 10.10
C SER A 674 -26.29 -48.55 10.85
N LYS A 675 -25.92 -49.75 11.28
CA LYS A 675 -24.61 -50.01 11.90
C LYS A 675 -23.43 -49.59 11.01
N ARG A 676 -23.57 -49.78 9.70
CA ARG A 676 -22.53 -49.38 8.75
C ARG A 676 -22.28 -47.87 8.74
N LYS A 677 -23.34 -47.07 8.75
CA LYS A 677 -23.24 -45.62 8.80
C LYS A 677 -22.70 -45.10 10.15
N GLU A 678 -23.08 -45.79 11.22
CA GLU A 678 -22.52 -45.49 12.55
C GLU A 678 -21.02 -45.83 12.61
N GLU A 679 -20.57 -46.91 11.95
CA GLU A 679 -19.15 -47.27 11.89
C GLU A 679 -18.36 -46.32 10.99
N GLU A 680 -18.93 -45.87 9.87
CA GLU A 680 -18.34 -44.85 9.00
C GLU A 680 -18.14 -43.53 9.79
N GLU A 681 -19.13 -43.12 10.56
CA GLU A 681 -19.06 -41.92 11.40
C GLU A 681 -18.06 -42.07 12.56
N LYS A 682 -18.03 -43.25 13.21
CA LYS A 682 -17.02 -43.54 14.24
C LYS A 682 -15.60 -43.45 13.69
N LYS A 683 -15.37 -43.87 12.44
CA LYS A 683 -14.07 -43.76 11.77
C LYS A 683 -13.73 -42.26 11.53
N SER A 684 -14.67 -41.49 11.01
CA SER A 684 -14.51 -40.08 10.78
C SER A 684 -14.19 -39.33 12.08
N ILE A 685 -14.94 -39.55 13.15
CA ILE A 685 -14.71 -38.97 14.49
C ILE A 685 -13.32 -39.37 15.02
N ASN A 686 -12.90 -40.62 14.74
CA ASN A 686 -11.59 -41.11 15.20
C ASN A 686 -10.44 -40.47 14.39
N GLU A 687 -10.62 -40.19 13.10
CA GLU A 687 -9.66 -39.49 12.24
C GLU A 687 -9.52 -38.03 12.64
N GLU A 688 -10.64 -37.36 12.96
CA GLU A 688 -10.71 -35.95 13.38
C GLU A 688 -10.47 -35.73 14.87
N MET A 689 -10.12 -36.81 15.60
CA MET A 689 -9.96 -36.72 17.04
C MET A 689 -8.88 -35.70 17.44
N PRO A 690 -9.17 -34.77 18.35
CA PRO A 690 -8.18 -33.81 18.84
C PRO A 690 -6.96 -34.50 19.46
N ASN A 691 -5.80 -33.85 19.33
CA ASN A 691 -4.55 -34.40 19.86
C ASN A 691 -4.57 -34.67 21.38
N GLU A 692 -5.45 -34.01 22.10
CA GLU A 692 -5.67 -34.22 23.54
C GLU A 692 -6.22 -35.63 23.87
N TYR A 693 -6.86 -36.28 22.91
CA TYR A 693 -7.43 -37.64 23.05
C TYR A 693 -6.62 -38.70 22.29
N LYS A 694 -5.73 -38.30 21.36
CA LYS A 694 -4.76 -39.19 20.68
C LYS A 694 -3.57 -39.47 21.57
#